data_9a5ff60eb920536b37eb0348fb1ece55
#
_entry.id   9a5ff60eb920536b37eb0348fb1ece55
#
_cell.length_a   1.000
_cell.length_b   1.000
_cell.length_c   1.000
_cell.angle_alpha   90.00
_cell.angle_beta   90.00
_cell.angle_gamma   90.00
#
_symmetry.space_group_name_H-M   'P 1'
#
loop_
_entity.id
_entity.type
_entity.pdbx_description
1 polymer ?
#
loop_
_entity_poly.entity_id
_entity_poly.type
_entity_poly.pdbx_seq_one_letter_code
_entity_poly.pdbx_strand_id
1 'polypeptide(L)'
;SIEHDLISPTMRVILGYLVGGALFGVGYYLKPKYEKFSAVLVSGAMAIFYFLTYVAYDFYQMYPIGVAFALMFFVTVATIWFALSYNQQIIALIGMVGGYAVPFLLSNGGGHVWVLLSYVAFINVGILVISFYKQWRWLYHSAFVFTWALYLTLHVFKYEDNQGLYFSFLLIYYLIFHFAFIVRKLWAKDTFTIGDILILLSNTLLFYSFGLTFTFENVFAQTRDYLTVFTLANALFHFLVYFYTRNRGASKELKYLSLILAISFTTIAIPIYFKGVWITLFWTMEAGGLFWVGRSQKIRMYEVISYILLPLATSSLWSNWLEVQELVASTPEKVTAFLNTTFLNSLLYVGIVAGISYVNSRYREKASETFDYVINVLLFIVLYATFYIEIYNYWAIRINQYAVETNTEMKLYDSLHYFKQMWLIVYTVAYFALFTWIDTRYIRKEKILFNNLAFNLVIAIIMLTQGLYLLSELRGLYLTYMPNMMYIAIRYIALSAFALLLWQTYKLLDAEAINFKNKKVRDLVLYGVVLWVVSSEWLHWTELLGATSNYKLGLSILWVSYGVFMLVKGIHQSKSYIRIASISLILFTLVKLFFYDIAHLSTISRVVVLVVLGVLLMIASFLYVKYDKKIGNNDK
;
A
#
# COMPACT_ATOMS: atom_id res chain seq x y z
N SER A 1 16.93 -41.93 -54.28
CA SER A 1 15.93 -41.78 -55.37
C SER A 1 15.54 -40.36 -55.61
N ILE A 2 15.76 -39.43 -54.67
CA ILE A 2 15.54 -37.99 -54.83
C ILE A 2 16.69 -37.32 -55.64
N GLU A 3 17.89 -37.85 -55.51
CA GLU A 3 19.09 -37.35 -56.23
C GLU A 3 19.15 -37.74 -57.74
N HIS A 4 18.31 -38.63 -58.22
CA HIS A 4 18.36 -39.15 -59.61
C HIS A 4 17.14 -38.79 -60.48
N ASP A 5 16.25 -37.89 -60.03
CA ASP A 5 15.01 -37.46 -60.75
C ASP A 5 14.14 -38.58 -61.34
N LEU A 6 14.22 -39.79 -60.78
CA LEU A 6 13.49 -40.99 -61.23
C LEU A 6 11.96 -40.86 -61.10
N ILE A 7 11.46 -39.93 -60.31
CA ILE A 7 10.03 -39.69 -60.05
C ILE A 7 9.73 -38.21 -60.23
N SER A 8 8.85 -37.86 -61.13
CA SER A 8 8.43 -36.49 -61.39
C SER A 8 7.80 -35.85 -60.13
N PRO A 9 7.89 -34.54 -59.95
CA PRO A 9 7.24 -33.83 -58.83
C PRO A 9 5.75 -34.18 -58.66
N THR A 10 5.02 -34.25 -59.78
CA THR A 10 3.59 -34.62 -59.76
C THR A 10 3.37 -36.03 -59.25
N MET A 11 4.21 -36.99 -59.64
CA MET A 11 4.11 -38.36 -59.21
C MET A 11 4.41 -38.53 -57.72
N ARG A 12 5.38 -37.72 -57.17
CA ARG A 12 5.67 -37.68 -55.73
C ARG A 12 4.47 -37.22 -54.87
N VAL A 13 3.78 -36.17 -55.33
CA VAL A 13 2.58 -35.65 -54.68
C VAL A 13 1.42 -36.66 -54.76
N ILE A 14 1.20 -37.24 -55.93
CA ILE A 14 0.16 -38.28 -56.12
C ILE A 14 0.41 -39.51 -55.21
N LEU A 15 1.63 -40.02 -55.20
CA LEU A 15 2.01 -41.11 -54.30
C LEU A 15 1.80 -40.79 -52.83
N GLY A 16 2.15 -39.58 -52.42
CA GLY A 16 1.92 -39.09 -51.08
C GLY A 16 0.42 -39.06 -50.71
N TYR A 17 -0.44 -38.53 -51.59
CA TYR A 17 -1.89 -38.54 -51.40
C TYR A 17 -2.46 -40.00 -51.37
N LEU A 18 -1.92 -40.90 -52.15
CA LEU A 18 -2.30 -42.33 -52.10
C LEU A 18 -1.91 -42.97 -50.76
N VAL A 19 -0.73 -42.70 -50.24
CA VAL A 19 -0.31 -43.17 -48.90
C VAL A 19 -1.21 -42.56 -47.81
N GLY A 20 -1.48 -41.28 -47.86
CA GLY A 20 -2.41 -40.61 -46.94
C GLY A 20 -3.82 -41.20 -47.02
N GLY A 21 -4.32 -41.44 -48.28
CA GLY A 21 -5.61 -42.06 -48.52
C GLY A 21 -5.69 -43.52 -48.01
N ALA A 22 -4.62 -44.31 -48.22
CA ALA A 22 -4.53 -45.66 -47.71
C ALA A 22 -4.55 -45.69 -46.17
N LEU A 23 -3.76 -44.82 -45.54
CA LEU A 23 -3.73 -44.66 -44.09
C LEU A 23 -5.10 -44.24 -43.53
N PHE A 24 -5.79 -43.31 -44.21
CA PHE A 24 -7.15 -42.90 -43.89
C PHE A 24 -8.14 -44.07 -44.05
N GLY A 25 -8.10 -44.81 -45.14
CA GLY A 25 -8.97 -45.96 -45.40
C GLY A 25 -8.80 -47.05 -44.35
N VAL A 26 -7.56 -47.43 -44.03
CA VAL A 26 -7.24 -48.38 -42.97
C VAL A 26 -7.72 -47.88 -41.62
N GLY A 27 -7.46 -46.62 -41.32
CA GLY A 27 -7.95 -45.98 -40.09
C GLY A 27 -9.48 -46.09 -39.99
N TYR A 28 -10.22 -45.70 -41.03
CA TYR A 28 -11.67 -45.72 -41.04
C TYR A 28 -12.24 -47.17 -40.92
N TYR A 29 -11.61 -48.13 -41.60
CA TYR A 29 -11.98 -49.54 -41.50
C TYR A 29 -11.82 -50.12 -40.10
N LEU A 30 -10.78 -49.72 -39.37
CA LEU A 30 -10.49 -50.19 -38.02
C LEU A 30 -11.36 -49.52 -36.93
N LYS A 31 -12.13 -48.50 -37.27
CA LYS A 31 -12.94 -47.72 -36.31
C LYS A 31 -13.84 -48.60 -35.41
N PRO A 32 -14.62 -49.59 -35.95
CA PRO A 32 -15.53 -50.36 -35.10
C PRO A 32 -14.84 -51.23 -34.05
N LYS A 33 -13.59 -51.67 -34.30
CA LYS A 33 -12.86 -52.60 -33.43
C LYS A 33 -11.78 -51.94 -32.59
N TYR A 34 -11.12 -50.87 -33.09
CA TYR A 34 -9.98 -50.23 -32.49
C TYR A 34 -10.08 -48.69 -32.60
N GLU A 35 -11.14 -48.10 -32.03
CA GLU A 35 -11.49 -46.69 -32.20
C GLU A 35 -10.33 -45.73 -31.89
N LYS A 36 -9.60 -45.91 -30.78
CA LYS A 36 -8.47 -45.04 -30.40
C LYS A 36 -7.29 -45.13 -31.38
N PHE A 37 -6.97 -46.34 -31.85
CA PHE A 37 -5.91 -46.54 -32.83
C PHE A 37 -6.32 -46.01 -34.22
N SER A 38 -7.56 -46.25 -34.62
CA SER A 38 -8.17 -45.64 -35.78
C SER A 38 -8.10 -44.14 -35.79
N ALA A 39 -8.37 -43.49 -34.65
CA ALA A 39 -8.27 -42.04 -34.48
C ALA A 39 -6.84 -41.52 -34.75
N VAL A 40 -5.80 -42.23 -34.27
CA VAL A 40 -4.39 -41.89 -34.53
C VAL A 40 -4.06 -42.01 -36.02
N LEU A 41 -4.49 -43.07 -36.68
CA LEU A 41 -4.27 -43.26 -38.12
C LEU A 41 -4.94 -42.17 -38.97
N VAL A 42 -6.21 -41.86 -38.68
CA VAL A 42 -6.94 -40.77 -39.33
C VAL A 42 -6.27 -39.40 -39.10
N SER A 43 -5.78 -39.14 -37.89
CA SER A 43 -5.04 -37.92 -37.58
C SER A 43 -3.75 -37.81 -38.38
N GLY A 44 -2.99 -38.91 -38.48
CA GLY A 44 -1.80 -39.02 -39.31
C GLY A 44 -2.08 -38.78 -40.80
N ALA A 45 -3.16 -39.38 -41.33
CA ALA A 45 -3.61 -39.13 -42.70
C ALA A 45 -3.94 -37.65 -42.96
N MET A 46 -4.63 -36.97 -42.02
CA MET A 46 -4.94 -35.56 -42.15
C MET A 46 -3.67 -34.69 -42.12
N ALA A 47 -2.70 -35.01 -41.26
CA ALA A 47 -1.41 -34.31 -41.25
C ALA A 47 -0.64 -34.47 -42.56
N ILE A 48 -0.68 -35.69 -43.18
CA ILE A 48 -0.10 -35.97 -44.49
C ILE A 48 -0.78 -35.11 -45.57
N PHE A 49 -2.11 -35.00 -45.57
CA PHE A 49 -2.85 -34.17 -46.52
C PHE A 49 -2.51 -32.70 -46.40
N TYR A 50 -2.37 -32.17 -45.19
CA TYR A 50 -1.90 -30.80 -44.98
C TYR A 50 -0.51 -30.58 -45.57
N PHE A 51 0.43 -31.43 -45.19
CA PHE A 51 1.82 -31.30 -45.60
C PHE A 51 1.96 -31.42 -47.12
N LEU A 52 1.30 -32.37 -47.75
CA LEU A 52 1.35 -32.56 -49.21
C LEU A 52 0.73 -31.38 -49.98
N THR A 53 -0.40 -30.86 -49.47
CA THR A 53 -1.02 -29.68 -50.07
C THR A 53 -0.08 -28.50 -50.06
N TYR A 54 0.64 -28.31 -48.94
CA TYR A 54 1.65 -27.28 -48.81
C TYR A 54 2.83 -27.50 -49.76
N VAL A 55 3.43 -28.69 -49.79
CA VAL A 55 4.58 -29.02 -50.64
C VAL A 55 4.23 -28.87 -52.10
N ALA A 56 3.04 -29.30 -52.54
CA ALA A 56 2.56 -29.20 -53.91
C ALA A 56 2.41 -27.72 -54.34
N TYR A 57 2.04 -26.83 -53.42
CA TYR A 57 1.97 -25.38 -53.66
C TYR A 57 3.35 -24.72 -53.64
N ASP A 58 4.10 -24.84 -52.53
CA ASP A 58 5.29 -24.05 -52.25
C ASP A 58 6.52 -24.56 -53.00
N PHE A 59 6.78 -25.87 -52.97
CA PHE A 59 7.94 -26.47 -53.59
C PHE A 59 7.75 -26.78 -55.09
N TYR A 60 6.56 -27.23 -55.46
CA TYR A 60 6.33 -27.68 -56.84
C TYR A 60 5.46 -26.72 -57.65
N GLN A 61 4.91 -25.67 -57.08
CA GLN A 61 4.08 -24.65 -57.73
C GLN A 61 3.00 -25.22 -58.67
N MET A 62 2.35 -26.33 -58.24
CA MET A 62 1.39 -27.07 -59.08
C MET A 62 0.06 -26.33 -59.27
N TYR A 63 -0.29 -25.39 -58.36
CA TYR A 63 -1.54 -24.67 -58.41
C TYR A 63 -1.41 -23.30 -57.72
N PRO A 64 -2.29 -22.33 -58.07
CA PRO A 64 -2.24 -21.00 -57.47
C PRO A 64 -2.64 -21.02 -55.98
N ILE A 65 -2.23 -19.99 -55.25
CA ILE A 65 -2.45 -19.81 -53.79
C ILE A 65 -3.92 -19.99 -53.38
N GLY A 66 -4.87 -19.51 -54.20
CA GLY A 66 -6.31 -19.65 -53.91
C GLY A 66 -6.78 -21.11 -53.84
N VAL A 67 -6.24 -21.98 -54.71
CA VAL A 67 -6.54 -23.41 -54.70
C VAL A 67 -5.91 -24.10 -53.52
N ALA A 68 -4.65 -23.77 -53.19
CA ALA A 68 -3.99 -24.27 -51.97
C ALA A 68 -4.79 -23.96 -50.72
N PHE A 69 -5.20 -22.67 -50.58
CA PHE A 69 -6.00 -22.23 -49.47
C PHE A 69 -7.34 -23.00 -49.37
N ALA A 70 -8.06 -23.15 -50.47
CA ALA A 70 -9.31 -23.90 -50.51
C ALA A 70 -9.13 -25.39 -50.11
N LEU A 71 -8.09 -26.04 -50.62
CA LEU A 71 -7.79 -27.43 -50.28
C LEU A 71 -7.46 -27.59 -48.77
N MET A 72 -6.60 -26.74 -48.22
CA MET A 72 -6.22 -26.76 -46.80
C MET A 72 -7.43 -26.45 -45.92
N PHE A 73 -8.31 -25.54 -46.32
CA PHE A 73 -9.57 -25.24 -45.63
C PHE A 73 -10.48 -26.50 -45.60
N PHE A 74 -10.65 -27.20 -46.73
CA PHE A 74 -11.42 -28.45 -46.77
C PHE A 74 -10.83 -29.53 -45.87
N VAL A 75 -9.50 -29.69 -45.85
CA VAL A 75 -8.84 -30.63 -44.93
C VAL A 75 -9.10 -30.24 -43.49
N THR A 76 -9.12 -28.94 -43.14
CA THR A 76 -9.47 -28.46 -41.77
C THR A 76 -10.90 -28.84 -41.41
N VAL A 77 -11.87 -28.56 -42.27
CA VAL A 77 -13.28 -28.85 -42.03
C VAL A 77 -13.48 -30.39 -41.89
N ALA A 78 -12.86 -31.16 -42.78
CA ALA A 78 -12.91 -32.64 -42.71
C ALA A 78 -12.31 -33.16 -41.40
N THR A 79 -11.17 -32.61 -40.96
CA THR A 79 -10.52 -33.01 -39.71
C THR A 79 -11.41 -32.72 -38.51
N ILE A 80 -12.07 -31.56 -38.47
CA ILE A 80 -13.04 -31.21 -37.41
C ILE A 80 -14.24 -32.20 -37.41
N TRP A 81 -14.77 -32.50 -38.59
CA TRP A 81 -15.88 -33.42 -38.72
C TRP A 81 -15.51 -34.85 -38.22
N PHE A 82 -14.31 -35.33 -38.58
CA PHE A 82 -13.82 -36.60 -38.06
C PHE A 82 -13.54 -36.58 -36.56
N ALA A 83 -12.98 -35.47 -36.04
CA ALA A 83 -12.79 -35.29 -34.59
C ALA A 83 -14.11 -35.44 -33.82
N LEU A 84 -15.18 -34.81 -34.31
CA LEU A 84 -16.52 -34.94 -33.72
C LEU A 84 -17.09 -36.35 -33.86
N SER A 85 -16.92 -36.98 -35.04
CA SER A 85 -17.40 -38.34 -35.33
C SER A 85 -16.71 -39.43 -34.48
N TYR A 86 -15.43 -39.25 -34.18
CA TYR A 86 -14.64 -40.10 -33.30
C TYR A 86 -14.71 -39.73 -31.84
N ASN A 87 -15.30 -38.57 -31.51
CA ASN A 87 -15.30 -38.01 -30.17
C ASN A 87 -13.89 -37.91 -29.53
N GLN A 88 -12.87 -37.64 -30.35
CA GLN A 88 -11.46 -37.61 -29.94
C GLN A 88 -10.86 -36.23 -30.07
N GLN A 89 -10.48 -35.65 -28.93
CA GLN A 89 -9.88 -34.29 -28.86
C GLN A 89 -8.57 -34.16 -29.64
N ILE A 90 -7.76 -35.26 -29.72
CA ILE A 90 -6.46 -35.26 -30.40
C ILE A 90 -6.61 -34.95 -31.90
N ILE A 91 -7.65 -35.50 -32.57
CA ILE A 91 -7.93 -35.21 -33.99
C ILE A 91 -8.22 -33.74 -34.19
N ALA A 92 -9.03 -33.14 -33.29
CA ALA A 92 -9.35 -31.73 -33.35
C ALA A 92 -8.11 -30.82 -33.13
N LEU A 93 -7.20 -31.23 -32.21
CA LEU A 93 -5.93 -30.51 -31.99
C LEU A 93 -5.04 -30.50 -33.22
N ILE A 94 -4.90 -31.67 -33.92
CA ILE A 94 -4.10 -31.73 -35.14
C ILE A 94 -4.74 -30.86 -36.24
N GLY A 95 -6.07 -30.92 -36.41
CA GLY A 95 -6.78 -30.07 -37.35
C GLY A 95 -6.64 -28.59 -37.04
N MET A 96 -6.65 -28.22 -35.75
CA MET A 96 -6.43 -26.87 -35.31
C MET A 96 -5.00 -26.39 -35.63
N VAL A 97 -3.97 -27.15 -35.28
CA VAL A 97 -2.56 -26.81 -35.58
C VAL A 97 -2.36 -26.64 -37.09
N GLY A 98 -2.89 -27.58 -37.91
CA GLY A 98 -2.90 -27.47 -39.35
C GLY A 98 -3.59 -26.19 -39.83
N GLY A 99 -4.79 -25.92 -39.31
CA GLY A 99 -5.53 -24.70 -39.66
C GLY A 99 -4.78 -23.41 -39.34
N TYR A 100 -4.15 -23.29 -38.16
CA TYR A 100 -3.35 -22.10 -37.81
C TYR A 100 -2.08 -22.03 -38.68
N ALA A 101 -1.50 -23.13 -39.10
CA ALA A 101 -0.30 -23.15 -39.95
C ALA A 101 -0.56 -22.70 -41.40
N VAL A 102 -1.78 -22.92 -41.92
CA VAL A 102 -2.13 -22.61 -43.33
C VAL A 102 -1.72 -21.22 -43.81
N PRO A 103 -2.09 -20.10 -43.12
CA PRO A 103 -1.73 -18.79 -43.60
C PRO A 103 -0.24 -18.52 -43.61
N PHE A 104 0.52 -19.12 -42.65
CA PHE A 104 1.97 -18.98 -42.60
C PHE A 104 2.67 -19.75 -43.69
N LEU A 105 2.21 -20.96 -43.94
CA LEU A 105 2.77 -21.83 -44.98
C LEU A 105 2.49 -21.31 -46.38
N LEU A 106 1.38 -20.59 -46.59
CA LEU A 106 0.98 -20.08 -47.87
C LEU A 106 1.37 -18.61 -48.10
N SER A 107 1.99 -17.93 -47.12
CA SER A 107 2.31 -16.51 -47.19
C SER A 107 3.65 -16.27 -47.93
N ASN A 108 3.60 -15.66 -49.09
CA ASN A 108 4.78 -15.22 -49.82
C ASN A 108 5.22 -13.76 -49.44
N GLY A 109 4.93 -13.33 -48.22
CA GLY A 109 5.32 -12.02 -47.69
C GLY A 109 4.48 -10.82 -48.16
N GLY A 110 3.58 -11.00 -49.13
CA GLY A 110 2.70 -9.94 -49.66
C GLY A 110 1.22 -10.03 -49.22
N GLY A 111 0.89 -10.91 -48.30
CA GLY A 111 -0.50 -11.14 -47.87
C GLY A 111 -1.08 -10.00 -47.04
N HIS A 112 -2.35 -9.69 -47.27
CA HIS A 112 -3.09 -8.70 -46.47
C HIS A 112 -3.33 -9.22 -45.04
N VAL A 113 -2.85 -8.51 -44.04
CA VAL A 113 -2.97 -8.87 -42.61
C VAL A 113 -4.42 -9.10 -42.18
N TRP A 114 -5.38 -8.34 -42.72
CA TRP A 114 -6.80 -8.49 -42.40
C TRP A 114 -7.36 -9.89 -42.80
N VAL A 115 -6.84 -10.51 -43.88
CA VAL A 115 -7.23 -11.85 -44.32
C VAL A 115 -6.78 -12.88 -43.29
N LEU A 116 -5.53 -12.79 -42.83
CA LEU A 116 -4.98 -13.65 -41.79
C LEU A 116 -5.78 -13.55 -40.48
N LEU A 117 -6.01 -12.31 -40.00
CA LEU A 117 -6.76 -12.09 -38.76
C LEU A 117 -8.21 -12.61 -38.87
N SER A 118 -8.88 -12.38 -40.03
CA SER A 118 -10.25 -12.89 -40.27
C SER A 118 -10.29 -14.42 -40.31
N TYR A 119 -9.32 -15.06 -40.91
CA TYR A 119 -9.21 -16.49 -40.97
C TYR A 119 -9.03 -17.13 -39.57
N VAL A 120 -8.16 -16.56 -38.76
CA VAL A 120 -7.96 -17.00 -37.36
C VAL A 120 -9.22 -16.77 -36.54
N ALA A 121 -9.93 -15.65 -36.74
CA ALA A 121 -11.23 -15.42 -36.10
C ALA A 121 -12.24 -16.48 -36.46
N PHE A 122 -12.30 -16.90 -37.74
CA PHE A 122 -13.19 -17.97 -38.21
C PHE A 122 -12.89 -19.31 -37.54
N ILE A 123 -11.60 -19.70 -37.44
CA ILE A 123 -11.21 -20.93 -36.71
C ILE A 123 -11.64 -20.84 -35.24
N ASN A 124 -11.43 -19.69 -34.57
CA ASN A 124 -11.81 -19.50 -33.18
C ASN A 124 -13.33 -19.57 -32.98
N VAL A 125 -14.12 -19.05 -33.89
CA VAL A 125 -15.59 -19.25 -33.90
C VAL A 125 -15.96 -20.71 -34.01
N GLY A 126 -15.28 -21.48 -34.87
CA GLY A 126 -15.47 -22.94 -34.95
C GLY A 126 -15.19 -23.65 -33.62
N ILE A 127 -14.11 -23.27 -32.94
CA ILE A 127 -13.77 -23.79 -31.60
C ILE A 127 -14.83 -23.37 -30.56
N LEU A 128 -15.33 -22.12 -30.64
CA LEU A 128 -16.46 -21.68 -29.80
C LEU A 128 -17.69 -22.56 -30.00
N VAL A 129 -18.05 -22.86 -31.24
CA VAL A 129 -19.18 -23.76 -31.55
C VAL A 129 -18.96 -25.18 -30.98
N ILE A 130 -17.76 -25.72 -31.12
CA ILE A 130 -17.41 -27.04 -30.53
C ILE A 130 -17.56 -27.00 -29.01
N SER A 131 -17.24 -25.89 -28.38
CA SER A 131 -17.32 -25.68 -26.91
C SER A 131 -18.76 -25.79 -26.37
N PHE A 132 -19.80 -25.64 -27.20
CA PHE A 132 -21.21 -25.90 -26.82
C PHE A 132 -21.50 -27.40 -26.65
N TYR A 133 -20.83 -28.25 -27.43
CA TYR A 133 -21.13 -29.68 -27.51
C TYR A 133 -20.11 -30.54 -26.78
N LYS A 134 -18.84 -30.12 -26.71
CA LYS A 134 -17.73 -30.93 -26.19
C LYS A 134 -16.90 -30.16 -25.14
N GLN A 135 -16.55 -30.84 -24.06
CA GLN A 135 -15.71 -30.29 -22.98
C GLN A 135 -14.21 -30.50 -23.26
N TRP A 136 -13.74 -30.14 -24.44
CA TRP A 136 -12.35 -30.36 -24.87
C TRP A 136 -11.44 -29.19 -24.42
N ARG A 137 -11.00 -29.26 -23.17
CA ARG A 137 -10.22 -28.18 -22.52
C ARG A 137 -8.93 -27.89 -23.26
N TRP A 138 -8.18 -28.91 -23.66
CA TRP A 138 -6.90 -28.71 -24.35
C TRP A 138 -7.06 -28.00 -25.70
N LEU A 139 -8.12 -28.28 -26.44
CA LEU A 139 -8.43 -27.60 -27.68
C LEU A 139 -8.62 -26.08 -27.45
N TYR A 140 -9.41 -25.76 -26.46
CA TYR A 140 -9.66 -24.36 -26.09
C TYR A 140 -8.40 -23.63 -25.59
N HIS A 141 -7.61 -24.27 -24.70
CA HIS A 141 -6.39 -23.69 -24.18
C HIS A 141 -5.32 -23.48 -25.25
N SER A 142 -5.15 -24.46 -26.15
CA SER A 142 -4.19 -24.34 -27.25
C SER A 142 -4.60 -23.28 -28.26
N ALA A 143 -5.88 -23.18 -28.64
CA ALA A 143 -6.37 -22.10 -29.51
C ALA A 143 -6.16 -20.73 -28.89
N PHE A 144 -6.38 -20.59 -27.58
CA PHE A 144 -6.09 -19.38 -26.83
C PHE A 144 -4.62 -18.96 -26.97
N VAL A 145 -3.70 -19.87 -26.68
CA VAL A 145 -2.26 -19.60 -26.74
C VAL A 145 -1.82 -19.24 -28.17
N PHE A 146 -2.23 -20.02 -29.18
CA PHE A 146 -1.87 -19.75 -30.57
C PHE A 146 -2.41 -18.40 -31.06
N THR A 147 -3.66 -18.07 -30.75
CA THR A 147 -4.26 -16.79 -31.17
C THR A 147 -3.53 -15.61 -30.58
N TRP A 148 -3.28 -15.63 -29.25
CA TRP A 148 -2.62 -14.51 -28.58
C TRP A 148 -1.14 -14.40 -28.94
N ALA A 149 -0.44 -15.51 -29.14
CA ALA A 149 0.93 -15.51 -29.66
C ALA A 149 1.02 -14.90 -31.06
N LEU A 150 0.09 -15.30 -31.97
CA LEU A 150 0.01 -14.73 -33.30
C LEU A 150 -0.32 -13.21 -33.24
N TYR A 151 -1.32 -12.84 -32.46
CA TYR A 151 -1.70 -11.45 -32.31
C TYR A 151 -0.55 -10.59 -31.77
N LEU A 152 0.17 -11.09 -30.76
CA LEU A 152 1.35 -10.42 -30.19
C LEU A 152 2.42 -10.21 -31.28
N THR A 153 2.72 -11.25 -32.04
CA THR A 153 3.73 -11.16 -33.12
C THR A 153 3.35 -10.10 -34.14
N LEU A 154 2.11 -10.11 -34.63
CA LEU A 154 1.64 -9.12 -35.59
C LEU A 154 1.57 -7.70 -35.01
N HIS A 155 1.16 -7.56 -33.76
CA HIS A 155 1.07 -6.27 -33.06
C HIS A 155 2.47 -5.63 -32.94
N VAL A 156 3.50 -6.41 -32.58
CA VAL A 156 4.87 -5.90 -32.45
C VAL A 156 5.49 -5.48 -33.79
N PHE A 157 5.22 -6.24 -34.88
CA PHE A 157 5.92 -6.04 -36.15
C PHE A 157 5.15 -5.23 -37.19
N LYS A 158 3.82 -5.10 -37.12
CA LYS A 158 2.98 -4.52 -38.17
C LYS A 158 1.85 -3.62 -37.72
N TYR A 159 1.76 -3.32 -36.44
CA TYR A 159 0.63 -2.62 -35.84
C TYR A 159 0.44 -1.18 -36.33
N GLU A 160 1.52 -0.47 -36.68
CA GLU A 160 1.48 0.95 -37.05
C GLU A 160 0.73 1.22 -38.38
N ASP A 161 0.62 0.22 -39.26
CA ASP A 161 0.01 0.39 -40.57
C ASP A 161 -1.53 0.60 -40.51
N ASN A 162 -2.24 0.01 -39.56
CA ASN A 162 -3.70 0.15 -39.43
C ASN A 162 -4.22 -0.16 -38.02
N GLN A 163 -4.13 0.81 -37.12
CA GLN A 163 -4.54 0.66 -35.71
C GLN A 163 -6.00 0.22 -35.53
N GLY A 164 -6.93 0.78 -36.32
CA GLY A 164 -8.36 0.44 -36.23
C GLY A 164 -8.64 -1.03 -36.55
N LEU A 165 -7.93 -1.59 -37.53
CA LEU A 165 -8.04 -3.02 -37.87
C LEU A 165 -7.57 -3.89 -36.70
N TYR A 166 -6.39 -3.62 -36.15
CA TYR A 166 -5.84 -4.37 -35.05
C TYR A 166 -6.73 -4.33 -33.80
N PHE A 167 -7.25 -3.14 -33.48
CA PHE A 167 -8.19 -2.99 -32.35
C PHE A 167 -9.48 -3.78 -32.56
N SER A 168 -10.03 -3.80 -33.78
CA SER A 168 -11.23 -4.56 -34.10
C SER A 168 -11.02 -6.06 -33.88
N PHE A 169 -9.89 -6.62 -34.31
CA PHE A 169 -9.58 -8.03 -34.09
C PHE A 169 -9.18 -8.34 -32.64
N LEU A 170 -8.54 -7.41 -31.94
CA LEU A 170 -8.33 -7.50 -30.49
C LEU A 170 -9.65 -7.73 -29.76
N LEU A 171 -10.66 -6.90 -30.06
CA LEU A 171 -11.99 -7.03 -29.48
C LEU A 171 -12.68 -8.34 -29.88
N ILE A 172 -12.61 -8.73 -31.18
CA ILE A 172 -13.21 -9.96 -31.68
C ILE A 172 -12.63 -11.18 -30.94
N TYR A 173 -11.29 -11.30 -30.83
CA TYR A 173 -10.65 -12.43 -30.17
C TYR A 173 -10.98 -12.45 -28.67
N TYR A 174 -10.93 -11.29 -28.01
CA TYR A 174 -11.34 -11.18 -26.62
C TYR A 174 -12.76 -11.71 -26.39
N LEU A 175 -13.72 -11.27 -27.20
CA LEU A 175 -15.12 -11.68 -27.08
C LEU A 175 -15.30 -13.17 -27.37
N ILE A 176 -14.68 -13.72 -28.43
CA ILE A 176 -14.80 -15.14 -28.76
C ILE A 176 -14.34 -16.00 -27.58
N PHE A 177 -13.16 -15.76 -27.02
CA PHE A 177 -12.65 -16.53 -25.89
C PHE A 177 -13.44 -16.30 -24.61
N HIS A 178 -13.90 -15.09 -24.37
CA HIS A 178 -14.73 -14.78 -23.21
C HIS A 178 -16.09 -15.48 -23.28
N PHE A 179 -16.76 -15.43 -24.43
CA PHE A 179 -18.04 -16.14 -24.64
C PHE A 179 -17.86 -17.65 -24.64
N ALA A 180 -16.82 -18.20 -25.26
CA ALA A 180 -16.51 -19.62 -25.20
C ALA A 180 -16.33 -20.13 -23.75
N PHE A 181 -15.68 -19.30 -22.92
CA PHE A 181 -15.53 -19.59 -21.50
C PHE A 181 -16.88 -19.60 -20.76
N ILE A 182 -17.71 -18.56 -20.94
CA ILE A 182 -19.02 -18.47 -20.29
C ILE A 182 -19.94 -19.63 -20.72
N VAL A 183 -19.97 -19.91 -22.00
CA VAL A 183 -20.80 -21.02 -22.58
C VAL A 183 -20.41 -22.34 -21.95
N ARG A 184 -19.13 -22.68 -21.89
CA ARG A 184 -18.67 -23.92 -21.26
C ARG A 184 -19.11 -24.02 -19.80
N LYS A 185 -19.06 -22.94 -19.05
CA LYS A 185 -19.40 -22.93 -17.61
C LYS A 185 -20.90 -22.96 -17.35
N LEU A 186 -21.71 -22.33 -18.20
CA LEU A 186 -23.16 -22.26 -18.01
C LEU A 186 -23.91 -23.43 -18.66
N TRP A 187 -23.56 -23.75 -19.91
CA TRP A 187 -24.33 -24.72 -20.73
C TRP A 187 -23.77 -26.13 -20.66
N ALA A 188 -22.47 -26.28 -20.79
CA ALA A 188 -21.83 -27.59 -20.66
C ALA A 188 -21.64 -28.03 -19.20
N LYS A 189 -21.96 -27.16 -18.20
CA LYS A 189 -21.84 -27.43 -16.76
C LYS A 189 -20.45 -27.97 -16.38
N ASP A 190 -19.42 -27.46 -17.06
CA ASP A 190 -18.03 -27.87 -16.80
C ASP A 190 -17.57 -27.40 -15.42
N THR A 191 -16.78 -28.22 -14.74
CA THR A 191 -16.25 -27.91 -13.42
C THR A 191 -15.26 -26.75 -13.48
N PHE A 192 -15.26 -25.89 -12.46
CA PHE A 192 -14.38 -24.74 -12.37
C PHE A 192 -12.99 -25.16 -11.88
N THR A 193 -11.94 -24.85 -12.62
CA THR A 193 -10.54 -25.16 -12.28
C THR A 193 -9.69 -23.92 -12.18
N ILE A 194 -8.52 -24.01 -11.53
CA ILE A 194 -7.53 -22.92 -11.46
C ILE A 194 -7.09 -22.49 -12.87
N GLY A 195 -6.93 -23.45 -13.81
CA GLY A 195 -6.60 -23.15 -15.21
C GLY A 195 -7.64 -22.27 -15.90
N ASP A 196 -8.91 -22.44 -15.57
CA ASP A 196 -10.01 -21.62 -16.11
C ASP A 196 -9.92 -20.17 -15.62
N ILE A 197 -9.58 -19.97 -14.34
CA ILE A 197 -9.37 -18.64 -13.77
C ILE A 197 -8.19 -17.95 -14.47
N LEU A 198 -7.09 -18.69 -14.63
CA LEU A 198 -5.87 -18.14 -15.27
C LEU A 198 -6.14 -17.73 -16.72
N ILE A 199 -6.89 -18.51 -17.49
CA ILE A 199 -7.22 -18.17 -18.89
C ILE A 199 -8.14 -16.95 -18.96
N LEU A 200 -9.18 -16.87 -18.12
CA LEU A 200 -10.06 -15.71 -18.11
C LEU A 200 -9.32 -14.44 -17.72
N LEU A 201 -8.48 -14.51 -16.69
CA LEU A 201 -7.61 -13.39 -16.28
C LEU A 201 -6.63 -13.02 -17.38
N SER A 202 -5.94 -14.00 -17.98
CA SER A 202 -4.99 -13.76 -19.07
C SER A 202 -5.69 -13.14 -20.29
N ASN A 203 -6.87 -13.62 -20.67
CA ASN A 203 -7.66 -13.05 -21.77
C ASN A 203 -8.00 -11.57 -21.51
N THR A 204 -8.44 -11.27 -20.29
CA THR A 204 -8.80 -9.91 -19.89
C THR A 204 -7.57 -9.01 -19.80
N LEU A 205 -6.46 -9.49 -19.22
CA LEU A 205 -5.22 -8.72 -19.09
C LEU A 205 -4.57 -8.46 -20.46
N LEU A 206 -4.52 -9.45 -21.35
CA LEU A 206 -3.99 -9.29 -22.71
C LEU A 206 -4.81 -8.28 -23.52
N PHE A 207 -6.14 -8.43 -23.47
CA PHE A 207 -7.05 -7.47 -24.11
C PHE A 207 -6.81 -6.05 -23.60
N TYR A 208 -6.75 -5.88 -22.27
CA TYR A 208 -6.55 -4.58 -21.66
C TYR A 208 -5.17 -4.01 -21.96
N SER A 209 -4.10 -4.81 -21.80
CA SER A 209 -2.73 -4.37 -22.04
C SER A 209 -2.49 -3.93 -23.49
N PHE A 210 -2.97 -4.72 -24.46
CA PHE A 210 -2.89 -4.30 -25.87
C PHE A 210 -3.80 -3.10 -26.17
N GLY A 211 -4.99 -3.05 -25.58
CA GLY A 211 -5.91 -1.94 -25.73
C GLY A 211 -5.33 -0.59 -25.28
N LEU A 212 -4.44 -0.61 -24.26
CA LEU A 212 -3.75 0.61 -23.80
C LEU A 212 -2.71 1.15 -24.79
N THR A 213 -2.23 0.35 -25.76
CA THR A 213 -1.23 0.79 -26.74
C THR A 213 -1.83 1.56 -27.91
N PHE A 214 -3.16 1.53 -28.07
CA PHE A 214 -3.83 2.25 -29.17
C PHE A 214 -4.02 3.74 -28.83
N THR A 215 -3.71 4.58 -29.81
CA THR A 215 -3.89 6.03 -29.75
C THR A 215 -4.82 6.48 -30.86
N PHE A 216 -6.09 6.72 -30.53
CA PHE A 216 -7.09 7.19 -31.50
C PHE A 216 -7.12 8.73 -31.51
N GLU A 217 -6.06 9.38 -31.98
CA GLU A 217 -5.90 10.84 -31.97
C GLU A 217 -7.04 11.58 -32.70
N ASN A 218 -7.64 10.95 -33.72
CA ASN A 218 -8.75 11.54 -34.48
C ASN A 218 -10.14 11.40 -33.80
N VAL A 219 -10.28 10.55 -32.81
CA VAL A 219 -11.57 10.25 -32.14
C VAL A 219 -11.61 10.85 -30.75
N PHE A 220 -10.50 10.85 -30.03
CA PHE A 220 -10.38 11.38 -28.69
C PHE A 220 -9.29 12.45 -28.66
N ALA A 221 -9.68 13.66 -28.33
CA ALA A 221 -8.79 14.82 -28.28
C ALA A 221 -7.62 14.66 -27.29
N GLN A 222 -7.73 13.72 -26.32
CA GLN A 222 -6.71 13.40 -25.36
C GLN A 222 -6.62 11.89 -25.14
N THR A 223 -5.43 11.35 -25.16
CA THR A 223 -5.15 9.93 -24.85
C THR A 223 -5.77 9.49 -23.50
N ARG A 224 -5.85 10.41 -22.54
CA ARG A 224 -6.46 10.19 -21.22
C ARG A 224 -7.94 9.85 -21.30
N ASP A 225 -8.71 10.55 -22.14
CA ASP A 225 -10.15 10.32 -22.28
C ASP A 225 -10.41 8.95 -22.90
N TYR A 226 -9.65 8.58 -23.94
CA TYR A 226 -9.70 7.22 -24.50
C TYR A 226 -9.41 6.15 -23.44
N LEU A 227 -8.30 6.27 -22.70
CA LEU A 227 -7.91 5.29 -21.68
C LEU A 227 -8.99 5.15 -20.59
N THR A 228 -9.61 6.26 -20.19
CA THR A 228 -10.69 6.27 -19.20
C THR A 228 -11.93 5.54 -19.72
N VAL A 229 -12.39 5.91 -20.93
CA VAL A 229 -13.57 5.29 -21.56
C VAL A 229 -13.34 3.81 -21.80
N PHE A 230 -12.16 3.42 -22.30
CA PHE A 230 -11.79 2.02 -22.52
C PHE A 230 -11.80 1.21 -21.21
N THR A 231 -11.23 1.79 -20.13
CA THR A 231 -11.20 1.14 -18.81
C THR A 231 -12.60 0.98 -18.22
N LEU A 232 -13.44 2.04 -18.30
CA LEU A 232 -14.83 1.98 -17.84
C LEU A 232 -15.69 1.05 -18.68
N ALA A 233 -15.45 0.94 -20.00
CA ALA A 233 -16.11 -0.02 -20.86
C ALA A 233 -15.80 -1.47 -20.44
N ASN A 234 -14.56 -1.77 -20.04
CA ASN A 234 -14.18 -3.06 -19.46
C ASN A 234 -14.89 -3.32 -18.12
N ALA A 235 -14.96 -2.32 -17.23
CA ALA A 235 -15.71 -2.43 -15.99
C ALA A 235 -17.17 -2.76 -16.25
N LEU A 236 -17.82 -2.00 -17.14
CA LEU A 236 -19.22 -2.20 -17.52
C LEU A 236 -19.45 -3.59 -18.13
N PHE A 237 -18.59 -4.04 -19.05
CA PHE A 237 -18.67 -5.36 -19.63
C PHE A 237 -18.68 -6.46 -18.56
N HIS A 238 -17.76 -6.43 -17.61
CA HIS A 238 -17.71 -7.41 -16.53
C HIS A 238 -18.88 -7.30 -15.55
N PHE A 239 -19.43 -6.10 -15.31
CA PHE A 239 -20.70 -5.95 -14.58
C PHE A 239 -21.87 -6.61 -15.31
N LEU A 240 -21.98 -6.43 -16.61
CA LEU A 240 -23.03 -7.08 -17.43
C LEU A 240 -22.88 -8.61 -17.39
N VAL A 241 -21.66 -9.12 -17.49
CA VAL A 241 -21.36 -10.56 -17.33
C VAL A 241 -21.77 -11.06 -15.95
N TYR A 242 -21.47 -10.32 -14.89
CA TYR A 242 -21.88 -10.65 -13.53
C TYR A 242 -23.42 -10.74 -13.39
N PHE A 243 -24.16 -9.75 -13.87
CA PHE A 243 -25.63 -9.75 -13.80
C PHE A 243 -26.23 -10.89 -14.63
N TYR A 244 -25.70 -11.13 -15.82
CA TYR A 244 -26.13 -12.23 -16.68
C TYR A 244 -25.93 -13.59 -16.00
N THR A 245 -24.73 -13.83 -15.46
CA THR A 245 -24.36 -15.10 -14.80
C THR A 245 -25.10 -15.29 -13.47
N ARG A 246 -25.37 -14.19 -12.74
CA ARG A 246 -26.17 -14.21 -11.51
C ARG A 246 -27.57 -14.73 -11.76
N ASN A 247 -28.24 -14.27 -12.81
CA ASN A 247 -29.61 -14.64 -13.15
C ASN A 247 -29.76 -16.04 -13.77
N ARG A 248 -28.65 -16.62 -14.25
CA ARG A 248 -28.61 -17.97 -14.88
C ARG A 248 -28.13 -19.08 -13.95
N GLY A 249 -27.98 -18.82 -12.66
CA GLY A 249 -27.56 -19.84 -11.68
C GLY A 249 -26.12 -20.32 -11.85
N ALA A 250 -25.23 -19.48 -12.40
CA ALA A 250 -23.82 -19.79 -12.54
C ALA A 250 -23.14 -20.16 -11.21
N SER A 251 -21.97 -20.78 -11.28
CA SER A 251 -21.15 -21.09 -10.12
C SER A 251 -20.77 -19.81 -9.34
N LYS A 252 -20.52 -19.95 -8.04
CA LYS A 252 -20.12 -18.80 -7.20
C LYS A 252 -18.81 -18.18 -7.68
N GLU A 253 -17.88 -19.03 -8.13
CA GLU A 253 -16.55 -18.63 -8.60
C GLU A 253 -16.65 -17.72 -9.83
N LEU A 254 -17.46 -18.06 -10.82
CA LEU A 254 -17.65 -17.26 -12.04
C LEU A 254 -18.26 -15.89 -11.71
N LYS A 255 -19.28 -15.88 -10.86
CA LYS A 255 -19.93 -14.61 -10.41
C LYS A 255 -18.94 -13.69 -9.70
N TYR A 256 -18.20 -14.25 -8.73
CA TYR A 256 -17.24 -13.46 -7.98
C TYR A 256 -16.07 -12.98 -8.84
N LEU A 257 -15.56 -13.81 -9.74
CA LEU A 257 -14.47 -13.42 -10.62
C LEU A 257 -14.88 -12.27 -11.56
N SER A 258 -16.07 -12.35 -12.17
CA SER A 258 -16.59 -11.25 -13.00
C SER A 258 -16.77 -9.97 -12.20
N LEU A 259 -17.25 -10.06 -10.96
CA LEU A 259 -17.45 -8.90 -10.10
C LEU A 259 -16.11 -8.29 -9.63
N ILE A 260 -15.12 -9.13 -9.30
CA ILE A 260 -13.76 -8.66 -8.97
C ILE A 260 -13.17 -7.88 -10.13
N LEU A 261 -13.26 -8.39 -11.35
CA LEU A 261 -12.77 -7.72 -12.56
C LEU A 261 -13.48 -6.37 -12.78
N ALA A 262 -14.81 -6.34 -12.64
CA ALA A 262 -15.58 -5.10 -12.75
C ALA A 262 -15.14 -4.04 -11.74
N ILE A 263 -14.99 -4.41 -10.47
CA ILE A 263 -14.52 -3.52 -9.40
C ILE A 263 -13.08 -3.08 -9.69
N SER A 264 -12.19 -4.02 -10.07
CA SER A 264 -10.79 -3.70 -10.37
C SER A 264 -10.65 -2.67 -11.50
N PHE A 265 -11.41 -2.80 -12.60
CA PHE A 265 -11.40 -1.82 -13.67
C PHE A 265 -11.99 -0.47 -13.25
N THR A 266 -13.01 -0.46 -12.39
CA THR A 266 -13.54 0.78 -11.81
C THR A 266 -12.46 1.48 -10.96
N THR A 267 -11.78 0.73 -10.09
CA THR A 267 -10.66 1.23 -9.27
C THR A 267 -9.51 1.79 -10.12
N ILE A 268 -9.14 1.10 -11.21
CA ILE A 268 -8.08 1.53 -12.14
C ILE A 268 -8.48 2.78 -12.92
N ALA A 269 -9.76 2.94 -13.28
CA ALA A 269 -10.24 4.12 -14.00
C ALA A 269 -10.07 5.42 -13.20
N ILE A 270 -10.10 5.35 -11.87
CA ILE A 270 -9.96 6.51 -10.99
C ILE A 270 -8.64 7.26 -11.22
N PRO A 271 -7.44 6.66 -11.07
CA PRO A 271 -6.17 7.38 -11.28
C PRO A 271 -5.90 7.71 -12.76
N ILE A 272 -6.57 7.05 -13.71
CA ILE A 272 -6.47 7.43 -15.12
C ILE A 272 -7.16 8.77 -15.36
N TYR A 273 -8.33 8.99 -14.78
CA TYR A 273 -9.13 10.21 -15.00
C TYR A 273 -8.80 11.31 -13.98
N PHE A 274 -8.74 10.99 -12.71
CA PHE A 274 -8.56 11.94 -11.63
C PHE A 274 -7.07 12.14 -11.28
N LYS A 275 -6.76 13.27 -10.64
CA LYS A 275 -5.42 13.60 -10.12
C LYS A 275 -5.50 14.04 -8.67
N GLY A 276 -4.37 13.93 -7.96
CA GLY A 276 -4.22 14.44 -6.60
C GLY A 276 -5.27 13.91 -5.64
N VAL A 277 -5.90 14.81 -4.88
CA VAL A 277 -6.82 14.51 -3.79
C VAL A 277 -8.03 13.65 -4.17
N TRP A 278 -8.48 13.70 -5.42
CA TRP A 278 -9.63 12.94 -5.89
C TRP A 278 -9.38 11.43 -5.92
N ILE A 279 -8.14 11.01 -6.22
CA ILE A 279 -7.76 9.60 -6.20
C ILE A 279 -7.92 9.04 -4.79
N THR A 280 -7.36 9.73 -3.82
CA THR A 280 -7.47 9.35 -2.40
C THR A 280 -8.92 9.29 -1.95
N LEU A 281 -9.72 10.29 -2.30
CA LEU A 281 -11.12 10.36 -1.92
C LEU A 281 -11.91 9.15 -2.43
N PHE A 282 -11.85 8.89 -3.73
CA PHE A 282 -12.62 7.79 -4.34
C PHE A 282 -12.15 6.42 -3.85
N TRP A 283 -10.84 6.17 -3.78
CA TRP A 283 -10.33 4.91 -3.26
C TRP A 283 -10.68 4.68 -1.79
N THR A 284 -10.69 5.73 -0.98
CA THR A 284 -11.08 5.64 0.43
C THR A 284 -12.56 5.35 0.57
N MET A 285 -13.41 6.03 -0.21
CA MET A 285 -14.86 5.78 -0.23
C MET A 285 -15.19 4.36 -0.70
N GLU A 286 -14.50 3.90 -1.76
CA GLU A 286 -14.65 2.55 -2.28
C GLU A 286 -14.23 1.49 -1.24
N ALA A 287 -13.08 1.68 -0.58
CA ALA A 287 -12.61 0.80 0.49
C ALA A 287 -13.60 0.74 1.67
N GLY A 288 -14.09 1.90 2.13
CA GLY A 288 -15.05 1.98 3.23
C GLY A 288 -16.38 1.34 2.89
N GLY A 289 -16.91 1.62 1.69
CA GLY A 289 -18.18 1.06 1.20
C GLY A 289 -18.11 -0.45 1.03
N LEU A 290 -17.05 -0.97 0.41
CA LEU A 290 -16.83 -2.40 0.23
C LEU A 290 -16.66 -3.12 1.58
N PHE A 291 -15.92 -2.52 2.52
CA PHE A 291 -15.79 -3.09 3.85
C PHE A 291 -17.13 -3.19 4.58
N TRP A 292 -17.92 -2.10 4.55
CA TRP A 292 -19.23 -2.07 5.17
C TRP A 292 -20.19 -3.11 4.56
N VAL A 293 -20.28 -3.18 3.22
CA VAL A 293 -21.09 -4.19 2.52
C VAL A 293 -20.58 -5.59 2.83
N GLY A 294 -19.26 -5.82 2.79
CA GLY A 294 -18.64 -7.11 3.09
C GLY A 294 -19.01 -7.64 4.48
N ARG A 295 -18.94 -6.77 5.50
CA ARG A 295 -19.30 -7.10 6.88
C ARG A 295 -20.80 -7.29 7.07
N SER A 296 -21.63 -6.37 6.55
CA SER A 296 -23.08 -6.41 6.73
C SER A 296 -23.72 -7.58 5.98
N GLN A 297 -23.28 -7.88 4.75
CA GLN A 297 -23.80 -8.98 3.92
C GLN A 297 -23.04 -10.31 4.13
N LYS A 298 -22.01 -10.34 4.98
CA LYS A 298 -21.16 -11.52 5.25
C LYS A 298 -20.44 -12.04 4.00
N ILE A 299 -20.05 -11.15 3.07
CA ILE A 299 -19.38 -11.50 1.80
C ILE A 299 -17.88 -11.15 1.94
N ARG A 300 -17.06 -12.15 2.26
CA ARG A 300 -15.61 -12.00 2.50
C ARG A 300 -14.85 -11.36 1.33
N MET A 301 -15.29 -11.56 0.10
CA MET A 301 -14.64 -11.00 -1.09
C MET A 301 -14.54 -9.48 -1.04
N TYR A 302 -15.61 -8.78 -0.67
CA TYR A 302 -15.61 -7.31 -0.55
C TYR A 302 -14.65 -6.82 0.55
N GLU A 303 -14.53 -7.57 1.65
CA GLU A 303 -13.55 -7.25 2.70
C GLU A 303 -12.12 -7.35 2.17
N VAL A 304 -11.80 -8.41 1.41
CA VAL A 304 -10.46 -8.62 0.83
C VAL A 304 -10.09 -7.49 -0.14
N ILE A 305 -11.03 -7.07 -1.01
CA ILE A 305 -10.80 -5.93 -1.92
C ILE A 305 -10.55 -4.64 -1.12
N SER A 306 -11.32 -4.39 -0.06
CA SER A 306 -11.11 -3.26 0.84
C SER A 306 -9.71 -3.28 1.48
N TYR A 307 -9.19 -4.46 1.87
CA TYR A 307 -7.85 -4.59 2.43
C TYR A 307 -6.74 -4.23 1.45
N ILE A 308 -6.97 -4.37 0.15
CA ILE A 308 -6.04 -3.95 -0.91
C ILE A 308 -6.18 -2.45 -1.18
N LEU A 309 -7.40 -1.92 -1.17
CA LEU A 309 -7.68 -0.51 -1.45
C LEU A 309 -7.17 0.44 -0.36
N LEU A 310 -7.23 0.03 0.91
CA LEU A 310 -6.76 0.86 2.02
C LEU A 310 -5.28 1.27 1.90
N PRO A 311 -4.32 0.37 1.64
CA PRO A 311 -2.92 0.76 1.39
C PRO A 311 -2.76 1.66 0.15
N LEU A 312 -3.52 1.41 -0.93
CA LEU A 312 -3.52 2.26 -2.12
C LEU A 312 -4.01 3.68 -1.80
N ALA A 313 -5.11 3.81 -1.08
CA ALA A 313 -5.64 5.10 -0.63
C ALA A 313 -4.67 5.81 0.32
N THR A 314 -3.99 5.05 1.22
CA THR A 314 -2.98 5.60 2.12
C THR A 314 -1.76 6.12 1.37
N SER A 315 -1.27 5.37 0.37
CA SER A 315 -0.14 5.81 -0.46
C SER A 315 -0.49 7.05 -1.29
N SER A 316 -1.71 7.13 -1.82
CA SER A 316 -2.21 8.31 -2.51
C SER A 316 -2.33 9.52 -1.58
N LEU A 317 -2.79 9.32 -0.33
CA LEU A 317 -2.83 10.39 0.68
C LEU A 317 -1.42 10.89 1.00
N TRP A 318 -0.46 9.99 1.15
CA TRP A 318 0.95 10.35 1.36
C TRP A 318 1.50 11.20 0.20
N SER A 319 1.23 10.80 -1.06
CA SER A 319 1.64 11.59 -2.24
C SER A 319 1.03 12.99 -2.23
N ASN A 320 -0.23 13.14 -1.83
CA ASN A 320 -0.88 14.46 -1.73
C ASN A 320 -0.22 15.34 -0.65
N TRP A 321 0.22 14.76 0.46
CA TRP A 321 0.96 15.51 1.49
C TRP A 321 2.31 16.01 0.97
N LEU A 322 3.04 15.18 0.20
CA LEU A 322 4.30 15.60 -0.42
C LEU A 322 4.08 16.71 -1.46
N GLU A 323 3.05 16.58 -2.30
CA GLU A 323 2.69 17.60 -3.29
C GLU A 323 2.38 18.95 -2.65
N VAL A 324 1.62 18.98 -1.54
CA VAL A 324 1.33 20.23 -0.82
C VAL A 324 2.59 20.81 -0.17
N GLN A 325 3.48 19.99 0.37
CA GLN A 325 4.75 20.47 0.92
C GLN A 325 5.64 21.11 -0.16
N GLU A 326 5.66 20.53 -1.37
CA GLU A 326 6.37 21.10 -2.51
C GLU A 326 5.73 22.43 -2.96
N LEU A 327 4.40 22.53 -2.99
CA LEU A 327 3.68 23.77 -3.27
C LEU A 327 3.96 24.85 -2.23
N VAL A 328 4.01 24.51 -0.94
CA VAL A 328 4.35 25.44 0.16
C VAL A 328 5.79 25.94 0.01
N ALA A 329 6.71 25.09 -0.48
CA ALA A 329 8.08 25.48 -0.69
C ALA A 329 8.26 26.41 -1.92
N SER A 330 7.51 26.16 -3.00
CA SER A 330 7.66 26.89 -4.28
C SER A 330 6.72 28.10 -4.41
N THR A 331 5.48 27.99 -3.96
CA THR A 331 4.42 29.03 -4.11
C THR A 331 3.54 29.10 -2.85
N PRO A 332 4.08 29.59 -1.72
CA PRO A 332 3.40 29.58 -0.43
C PRO A 332 2.07 30.36 -0.42
N GLU A 333 1.93 31.38 -1.27
CA GLU A 333 0.69 32.18 -1.40
C GLU A 333 -0.52 31.40 -1.95
N LYS A 334 -0.29 30.26 -2.60
CA LYS A 334 -1.37 29.43 -3.16
C LYS A 334 -1.97 28.43 -2.17
N VAL A 335 -1.33 28.26 -1.01
CA VAL A 335 -1.74 27.29 0.01
C VAL A 335 -2.22 27.99 1.27
N THR A 336 -3.42 27.67 1.71
CA THR A 336 -3.97 28.12 2.99
C THR A 336 -3.94 26.97 3.98
N ALA A 337 -3.18 27.09 5.06
CA ALA A 337 -3.13 26.05 6.10
C ALA A 337 -4.52 25.84 6.73
N PHE A 338 -4.87 24.60 7.06
CA PHE A 338 -6.13 24.12 7.63
C PHE A 338 -7.38 24.31 6.75
N LEU A 339 -7.30 25.07 5.66
CA LEU A 339 -8.41 25.31 4.73
C LEU A 339 -8.04 24.92 3.29
N ASN A 340 -7.19 23.92 3.11
CA ASN A 340 -6.85 23.37 1.80
C ASN A 340 -7.57 22.04 1.53
N THR A 341 -7.66 21.68 0.25
CA THR A 341 -8.34 20.47 -0.19
C THR A 341 -7.69 19.19 0.33
N THR A 342 -6.37 19.19 0.52
CA THR A 342 -5.62 18.04 1.05
C THR A 342 -5.92 17.79 2.51
N PHE A 343 -6.04 18.85 3.33
CA PHE A 343 -6.44 18.72 4.73
C PHE A 343 -7.85 18.17 4.87
N LEU A 344 -8.81 18.72 4.11
CA LEU A 344 -10.20 18.23 4.10
C LEU A 344 -10.28 16.76 3.66
N ASN A 345 -9.53 16.40 2.64
CA ASN A 345 -9.44 15.01 2.19
C ASN A 345 -8.83 14.09 3.25
N SER A 346 -7.81 14.55 3.97
CA SER A 346 -7.20 13.82 5.08
C SER A 346 -8.21 13.58 6.22
N LEU A 347 -9.03 14.58 6.55
CA LEU A 347 -10.11 14.43 7.54
C LEU A 347 -11.18 13.44 7.08
N LEU A 348 -11.57 13.46 5.80
CA LEU A 348 -12.50 12.48 5.24
C LEU A 348 -11.91 11.07 5.28
N TYR A 349 -10.63 10.92 4.94
CA TYR A 349 -9.90 9.66 5.06
C TYR A 349 -9.97 9.13 6.51
N VAL A 350 -9.60 9.95 7.48
CA VAL A 350 -9.67 9.62 8.92
C VAL A 350 -11.09 9.22 9.32
N GLY A 351 -12.11 9.96 8.86
CA GLY A 351 -13.52 9.65 9.15
C GLY A 351 -13.95 8.28 8.60
N ILE A 352 -13.54 7.95 7.37
CA ILE A 352 -13.87 6.66 6.76
C ILE A 352 -13.13 5.51 7.45
N VAL A 353 -11.84 5.68 7.78
CA VAL A 353 -11.06 4.67 8.53
C VAL A 353 -11.64 4.47 9.94
N ALA A 354 -12.09 5.54 10.60
CA ALA A 354 -12.82 5.43 11.87
C ALA A 354 -14.15 4.68 11.70
N GLY A 355 -14.87 4.93 10.60
CA GLY A 355 -16.06 4.17 10.20
C GLY A 355 -15.78 2.69 10.00
N ILE A 356 -14.68 2.33 9.33
CA ILE A 356 -14.23 0.94 9.16
C ILE A 356 -13.94 0.30 10.53
N SER A 357 -13.23 1.00 11.43
CA SER A 357 -12.96 0.52 12.78
C SER A 357 -14.25 0.30 13.58
N TYR A 358 -15.21 1.24 13.48
CA TYR A 358 -16.52 1.12 14.10
C TYR A 358 -17.33 -0.07 13.58
N VAL A 359 -17.40 -0.24 12.24
CA VAL A 359 -18.08 -1.38 11.61
C VAL A 359 -17.42 -2.69 12.04
N ASN A 360 -16.07 -2.74 12.07
CA ASN A 360 -15.33 -3.91 12.52
C ASN A 360 -15.65 -4.29 13.97
N SER A 361 -15.78 -3.30 14.86
CA SER A 361 -16.13 -3.54 16.25
C SER A 361 -17.58 -4.00 16.46
N ARG A 362 -18.51 -3.51 15.62
CA ARG A 362 -19.94 -3.87 15.67
C ARG A 362 -20.21 -5.31 15.21
N TYR A 363 -19.46 -5.81 14.23
CA TYR A 363 -19.61 -7.16 13.66
C TYR A 363 -18.49 -8.10 14.17
N ARG A 364 -18.28 -8.15 15.51
CA ARG A 364 -17.16 -8.84 16.17
C ARG A 364 -17.04 -10.35 15.89
N GLU A 365 -18.12 -11.05 15.58
CA GLU A 365 -18.08 -12.51 15.34
C GLU A 365 -17.09 -12.98 14.28
N LYS A 366 -16.62 -12.05 13.39
CA LYS A 366 -15.67 -12.34 12.32
C LYS A 366 -14.44 -11.42 12.30
N ALA A 367 -14.26 -10.61 13.35
CA ALA A 367 -13.15 -9.67 13.39
C ALA A 367 -11.83 -10.42 13.65
N SER A 368 -10.86 -10.31 12.75
CA SER A 368 -9.48 -10.70 13.04
C SER A 368 -8.89 -9.70 14.04
N GLU A 369 -8.32 -10.18 15.13
CA GLU A 369 -7.60 -9.32 16.09
C GLU A 369 -6.48 -8.52 15.43
N THR A 370 -5.81 -9.13 14.45
CA THR A 370 -4.74 -8.49 13.69
C THR A 370 -5.28 -7.32 12.86
N PHE A 371 -6.41 -7.48 12.17
CA PHE A 371 -7.00 -6.39 11.38
C PHE A 371 -7.50 -5.26 12.29
N ASP A 372 -8.13 -5.61 13.43
CA ASP A 372 -8.58 -4.62 14.39
C ASP A 372 -7.41 -3.81 14.98
N TYR A 373 -6.29 -4.46 15.24
CA TYR A 373 -5.06 -3.77 15.65
C TYR A 373 -4.53 -2.83 14.56
N VAL A 374 -4.37 -3.34 13.32
CA VAL A 374 -3.82 -2.58 12.19
C VAL A 374 -4.67 -1.35 11.86
N ILE A 375 -6.00 -1.50 11.80
CA ILE A 375 -6.89 -0.39 11.44
C ILE A 375 -6.89 0.72 12.51
N ASN A 376 -6.83 0.36 13.80
CA ASN A 376 -6.75 1.34 14.86
C ASN A 376 -5.39 2.05 14.88
N VAL A 377 -4.29 1.33 14.67
CA VAL A 377 -2.95 1.93 14.56
C VAL A 377 -2.90 2.88 13.35
N LEU A 378 -3.43 2.47 12.20
CA LEU A 378 -3.53 3.32 11.00
C LEU A 378 -4.33 4.59 11.31
N LEU A 379 -5.49 4.47 11.95
CA LEU A 379 -6.33 5.60 12.34
C LEU A 379 -5.56 6.64 13.17
N PHE A 380 -4.85 6.17 14.21
CA PHE A 380 -4.08 7.07 15.07
C PHE A 380 -2.90 7.72 14.36
N ILE A 381 -2.16 6.96 13.52
CA ILE A 381 -1.04 7.50 12.75
C ILE A 381 -1.51 8.56 11.76
N VAL A 382 -2.57 8.28 11.00
CA VAL A 382 -3.05 9.23 9.99
C VAL A 382 -3.69 10.45 10.64
N LEU A 383 -4.43 10.29 11.74
CA LEU A 383 -4.96 11.41 12.50
C LEU A 383 -3.84 12.31 13.04
N TYR A 384 -2.78 11.72 13.59
CA TYR A 384 -1.59 12.46 14.01
C TYR A 384 -0.94 13.22 12.85
N ALA A 385 -0.67 12.52 11.75
CA ALA A 385 0.02 13.08 10.60
C ALA A 385 -0.79 14.21 9.94
N THR A 386 -2.12 14.09 9.86
CA THR A 386 -3.02 15.11 9.30
C THR A 386 -2.79 16.48 9.94
N PHE A 387 -2.82 16.56 11.26
CA PHE A 387 -2.62 17.84 11.96
C PHE A 387 -1.14 18.24 12.05
N TYR A 388 -0.23 17.27 12.17
CA TYR A 388 1.21 17.54 12.20
C TYR A 388 1.66 18.25 10.92
N ILE A 389 1.22 17.75 9.76
CA ILE A 389 1.57 18.32 8.44
C ILE A 389 0.96 19.70 8.28
N GLU A 390 -0.26 19.94 8.75
CA GLU A 390 -0.88 21.28 8.66
C GLU A 390 -0.20 22.31 9.57
N ILE A 391 0.20 21.91 10.78
CA ILE A 391 1.00 22.79 11.65
C ILE A 391 2.35 23.08 10.99
N TYR A 392 2.99 22.07 10.39
CA TYR A 392 4.23 22.25 9.64
C TYR A 392 4.04 23.23 8.47
N ASN A 393 3.01 23.05 7.65
CA ASN A 393 2.68 23.89 6.50
C ASN A 393 2.37 25.32 6.93
N TYR A 394 1.60 25.50 8.00
CA TYR A 394 1.29 26.83 8.55
C TYR A 394 2.56 27.63 8.84
N TRP A 395 3.51 27.04 9.56
CA TRP A 395 4.77 27.70 9.89
C TRP A 395 5.69 27.84 8.68
N ALA A 396 5.71 26.87 7.76
CA ALA A 396 6.50 26.96 6.54
C ALA A 396 6.02 28.10 5.63
N ILE A 397 4.70 28.26 5.48
CA ILE A 397 4.11 29.40 4.74
C ILE A 397 4.54 30.72 5.39
N ARG A 398 4.43 30.85 6.71
CA ARG A 398 4.83 32.06 7.44
C ARG A 398 6.31 32.40 7.27
N ILE A 399 7.18 31.37 7.35
CA ILE A 399 8.62 31.54 7.17
C ILE A 399 8.94 32.02 5.76
N ASN A 400 8.33 31.40 4.73
CA ASN A 400 8.58 31.75 3.34
C ASN A 400 8.03 33.16 2.99
N GLN A 401 6.83 33.52 3.48
CA GLN A 401 6.28 34.88 3.30
C GLN A 401 7.22 35.92 3.91
N TYR A 402 7.69 35.65 5.11
CA TYR A 402 8.58 36.58 5.83
C TYR A 402 9.93 36.73 5.12
N ALA A 403 10.49 35.66 4.58
CA ALA A 403 11.74 35.68 3.82
C ALA A 403 11.64 36.52 2.54
N VAL A 404 10.48 36.56 1.89
CA VAL A 404 10.23 37.35 0.67
C VAL A 404 10.03 38.83 0.99
N GLU A 405 9.29 39.16 2.07
CA GLU A 405 8.94 40.56 2.39
C GLU A 405 10.09 41.41 2.94
N THR A 406 11.05 40.82 3.61
CA THR A 406 11.94 41.61 4.48
C THR A 406 13.41 41.61 4.11
N ASN A 407 13.91 40.86 3.14
CA ASN A 407 15.36 40.77 2.82
C ASN A 407 16.23 40.60 4.10
N THR A 408 15.75 39.82 5.05
CA THR A 408 16.05 39.92 6.49
C THR A 408 17.32 39.20 6.88
N GLU A 409 17.90 39.74 7.98
CA GLU A 409 18.99 39.13 8.72
C GLU A 409 18.72 37.65 9.03
N MET A 410 19.68 36.79 8.74
CA MET A 410 19.67 35.34 8.90
C MET A 410 19.13 34.83 10.26
N LYS A 411 19.31 35.65 11.31
CA LYS A 411 18.93 35.34 12.70
C LYS A 411 17.43 35.34 12.98
N LEU A 412 16.67 36.17 12.27
CA LEU A 412 15.21 36.19 12.42
C LEU A 412 14.56 35.01 11.67
N TYR A 413 15.13 34.61 10.55
CA TYR A 413 14.77 33.39 9.86
C TYR A 413 14.97 32.16 10.75
N ASP A 414 16.12 32.07 11.43
CA ASP A 414 16.40 30.97 12.37
C ASP A 414 15.39 30.95 13.54
N SER A 415 14.96 32.11 14.03
CA SER A 415 13.99 32.19 15.12
C SER A 415 12.65 31.56 14.79
N LEU A 416 12.14 31.80 13.61
CA LEU A 416 10.89 31.20 13.14
C LEU A 416 11.02 29.68 12.93
N HIS A 417 12.21 29.19 12.53
CA HIS A 417 12.49 27.78 12.45
C HIS A 417 12.49 27.08 13.81
N TYR A 418 13.12 27.68 14.84
CA TYR A 418 13.07 27.14 16.20
C TYR A 418 11.63 27.14 16.76
N PHE A 419 10.88 28.20 16.49
CA PHE A 419 9.51 28.34 16.92
C PHE A 419 8.60 27.28 16.23
N LYS A 420 8.77 27.05 14.92
CA LYS A 420 8.11 25.97 14.19
C LYS A 420 8.39 24.61 14.83
N GLN A 421 9.68 24.28 15.03
CA GLN A 421 10.07 23.00 15.61
C GLN A 421 9.47 22.82 17.01
N MET A 422 9.45 23.87 17.82
CA MET A 422 8.88 23.81 19.17
C MET A 422 7.38 23.56 19.14
N TRP A 423 6.62 24.20 18.23
CA TRP A 423 5.18 23.92 18.07
C TRP A 423 4.90 22.49 17.63
N LEU A 424 5.73 21.91 16.78
CA LEU A 424 5.61 20.50 16.38
C LEU A 424 5.86 19.55 17.56
N ILE A 425 6.84 19.87 18.43
CA ILE A 425 7.08 19.10 19.66
C ILE A 425 5.88 19.26 20.63
N VAL A 426 5.37 20.47 20.84
CA VAL A 426 4.20 20.73 21.69
C VAL A 426 2.99 19.95 21.22
N TYR A 427 2.72 19.99 19.91
CA TYR A 427 1.64 19.21 19.31
C TYR A 427 1.82 17.70 19.56
N THR A 428 3.03 17.19 19.31
CA THR A 428 3.33 15.76 19.51
C THR A 428 3.11 15.34 20.96
N VAL A 429 3.64 16.11 21.91
CA VAL A 429 3.48 15.86 23.34
C VAL A 429 2.00 15.90 23.76
N ALA A 430 1.26 16.92 23.31
CA ALA A 430 -0.16 17.07 23.61
C ALA A 430 -1.02 15.94 22.99
N TYR A 431 -0.73 15.59 21.74
CA TYR A 431 -1.42 14.49 21.04
C TYR A 431 -1.24 13.18 21.78
N PHE A 432 -0.01 12.80 22.14
CA PHE A 432 0.25 11.55 22.83
C PHE A 432 -0.25 11.56 24.29
N ALA A 433 -0.29 12.70 24.96
CA ALA A 433 -0.94 12.83 26.26
C ALA A 433 -2.44 12.55 26.16
N LEU A 434 -3.11 13.12 25.14
CA LEU A 434 -4.53 12.87 24.87
C LEU A 434 -4.77 11.41 24.44
N PHE A 435 -3.93 10.88 23.54
CA PHE A 435 -4.02 9.50 23.10
C PHE A 435 -3.87 8.52 24.26
N THR A 436 -2.90 8.75 25.16
CA THR A 436 -2.70 7.91 26.34
C THR A 436 -3.92 7.94 27.27
N TRP A 437 -4.55 9.11 27.41
CA TRP A 437 -5.79 9.22 28.18
C TRP A 437 -6.94 8.44 27.53
N ILE A 438 -7.11 8.52 26.22
CA ILE A 438 -8.14 7.76 25.47
C ILE A 438 -7.86 6.26 25.59
N ASP A 439 -6.61 5.84 25.37
CA ASP A 439 -6.20 4.45 25.36
C ASP A 439 -6.41 3.78 26.73
N THR A 440 -5.98 4.43 27.80
CA THR A 440 -6.15 3.92 29.16
C THR A 440 -7.61 3.86 29.62
N ARG A 441 -8.48 4.71 29.09
CA ARG A 441 -9.88 4.80 29.52
C ARG A 441 -10.84 3.99 28.66
N TYR A 442 -10.64 3.94 27.35
CA TYR A 442 -11.62 3.41 26.39
C TYR A 442 -11.11 2.19 25.61
N ILE A 443 -9.86 2.21 25.12
CA ILE A 443 -9.34 1.16 24.22
C ILE A 443 -8.87 -0.05 25.02
N ARG A 444 -8.01 0.14 26.02
CA ARG A 444 -7.49 -0.85 26.98
C ARG A 444 -6.94 -2.14 26.37
N LYS A 445 -6.40 -2.08 25.13
CA LYS A 445 -5.79 -3.24 24.46
C LYS A 445 -4.30 -3.31 24.80
N GLU A 446 -3.85 -4.43 25.35
CA GLU A 446 -2.48 -4.64 25.83
C GLU A 446 -1.41 -4.21 24.80
N LYS A 447 -1.54 -4.67 23.55
CA LYS A 447 -0.59 -4.32 22.48
C LYS A 447 -0.52 -2.83 22.18
N ILE A 448 -1.67 -2.13 22.21
CA ILE A 448 -1.73 -0.69 21.96
C ILE A 448 -1.13 0.07 23.14
N LEU A 449 -1.47 -0.32 24.37
CA LEU A 449 -0.94 0.26 25.61
C LEU A 449 0.60 0.15 25.66
N PHE A 450 1.17 -1.00 25.25
CA PHE A 450 2.61 -1.21 25.23
C PHE A 450 3.31 -0.30 24.19
N ASN A 451 2.76 -0.20 22.98
CA ASN A 451 3.30 0.71 21.96
C ASN A 451 3.19 2.17 22.39
N ASN A 452 2.07 2.55 22.98
CA ASN A 452 1.85 3.89 23.51
C ASN A 452 2.89 4.25 24.56
N LEU A 453 3.20 3.33 25.49
CA LEU A 453 4.27 3.52 26.48
C LEU A 453 5.62 3.75 25.81
N ALA A 454 5.98 2.95 24.80
CA ALA A 454 7.23 3.10 24.08
C ALA A 454 7.34 4.48 23.38
N PHE A 455 6.28 4.92 22.72
CA PHE A 455 6.24 6.25 22.11
C PHE A 455 6.34 7.37 23.15
N ASN A 456 5.63 7.27 24.26
CA ASN A 456 5.70 8.28 25.34
C ASN A 456 7.11 8.42 25.90
N LEU A 457 7.86 7.32 26.05
CA LEU A 457 9.24 7.36 26.50
C LEU A 457 10.15 8.07 25.48
N VAL A 458 10.00 7.77 24.20
CA VAL A 458 10.76 8.45 23.13
C VAL A 458 10.44 9.95 23.11
N ILE A 459 9.16 10.31 23.19
CA ILE A 459 8.71 11.70 23.19
C ILE A 459 9.22 12.45 24.43
N ALA A 460 9.24 11.79 25.59
CA ALA A 460 9.80 12.36 26.80
C ALA A 460 11.31 12.65 26.62
N ILE A 461 12.06 11.77 26.01
CA ILE A 461 13.49 11.99 25.69
C ILE A 461 13.64 13.17 24.73
N ILE A 462 12.85 13.23 23.64
CA ILE A 462 12.88 14.35 22.68
C ILE A 462 12.57 15.67 23.37
N MET A 463 11.58 15.71 24.25
CA MET A 463 11.24 16.94 24.99
C MET A 463 12.35 17.36 25.96
N LEU A 464 12.97 16.41 26.67
CA LEU A 464 14.04 16.70 27.62
C LEU A 464 15.35 17.12 26.95
N THR A 465 15.62 16.68 25.73
CA THR A 465 16.82 17.01 24.97
C THR A 465 16.53 18.16 24.01
N GLN A 466 15.89 17.86 22.88
CA GLN A 466 15.65 18.81 21.79
C GLN A 466 14.65 19.91 22.21
N GLY A 467 13.59 19.57 22.96
CA GLY A 467 12.58 20.55 23.40
C GLY A 467 13.16 21.60 24.32
N LEU A 468 13.89 21.18 25.37
CA LEU A 468 14.54 22.15 26.29
C LEU A 468 15.64 22.95 25.62
N TYR A 469 16.38 22.37 24.67
CA TYR A 469 17.35 23.12 23.85
C TYR A 469 16.67 24.22 23.04
N LEU A 470 15.62 23.92 22.27
CA LEU A 470 14.87 24.90 21.48
C LEU A 470 14.29 26.00 22.34
N LEU A 471 13.76 25.65 23.53
CA LEU A 471 13.27 26.65 24.49
C LEU A 471 14.37 27.55 25.04
N SER A 472 15.61 27.07 25.11
CA SER A 472 16.78 27.89 25.49
C SER A 472 17.19 28.84 24.37
N GLU A 473 17.21 28.37 23.11
CA GLU A 473 17.49 29.20 21.93
C GLU A 473 16.45 30.35 21.79
N LEU A 474 15.16 30.02 21.92
CA LEU A 474 14.07 30.99 21.84
C LEU A 474 14.19 32.06 22.95
N ARG A 475 14.63 31.71 24.17
CA ARG A 475 14.93 32.67 25.22
C ARG A 475 16.11 33.57 24.81
N GLY A 476 17.18 33.01 24.27
CA GLY A 476 18.35 33.77 23.79
C GLY A 476 17.95 34.79 22.72
N LEU A 477 17.09 34.41 21.79
CA LEU A 477 16.56 35.32 20.77
C LEU A 477 15.67 36.42 21.35
N TYR A 478 14.84 36.12 22.36
CA TYR A 478 14.05 37.11 23.10
C TYR A 478 14.92 38.15 23.76
N LEU A 479 16.01 37.75 24.40
CA LEU A 479 16.91 38.64 25.11
C LEU A 479 17.78 39.52 24.17
N THR A 480 18.14 39.00 23.01
CA THR A 480 19.15 39.64 22.15
C THR A 480 18.56 40.44 21.00
N TYR A 481 17.45 39.97 20.39
CA TYR A 481 16.99 40.50 19.10
C TYR A 481 15.55 40.95 19.07
N MET A 482 14.61 40.31 19.76
CA MET A 482 13.19 40.60 19.67
C MET A 482 12.44 40.29 20.98
N PRO A 483 11.97 41.27 21.72
CA PRO A 483 11.19 41.07 22.94
C PRO A 483 9.73 40.62 22.60
N ASN A 484 9.56 39.52 21.91
CA ASN A 484 8.25 38.95 21.65
C ASN A 484 7.89 37.93 22.76
N MET A 485 6.90 38.29 23.57
CA MET A 485 6.42 37.42 24.67
C MET A 485 6.03 36.00 24.27
N MET A 486 5.67 35.76 23.00
CA MET A 486 5.35 34.44 22.49
C MET A 486 6.52 33.46 22.62
N TYR A 487 7.77 33.92 22.50
CA TYR A 487 8.97 33.07 22.64
C TYR A 487 9.16 32.54 24.05
N ILE A 488 8.65 33.26 25.06
CA ILE A 488 8.67 32.82 26.47
C ILE A 488 7.39 32.03 26.80
N ALA A 489 6.23 32.47 26.31
CA ALA A 489 4.95 31.84 26.61
C ALA A 489 4.89 30.38 26.13
N ILE A 490 5.48 30.06 24.97
CA ILE A 490 5.52 28.68 24.42
C ILE A 490 6.19 27.71 25.40
N ARG A 491 7.13 28.17 26.23
CA ARG A 491 7.79 27.36 27.26
C ARG A 491 6.77 26.75 28.22
N TYR A 492 5.85 27.57 28.74
CA TYR A 492 4.87 27.11 29.73
C TYR A 492 3.79 26.27 29.09
N ILE A 493 3.44 26.50 27.81
CA ILE A 493 2.57 25.66 27.05
C ILE A 493 3.21 24.26 26.89
N ALA A 494 4.49 24.22 26.49
CA ALA A 494 5.24 22.99 26.31
C ALA A 494 5.39 22.19 27.60
N LEU A 495 5.78 22.86 28.71
CA LEU A 495 5.95 22.21 30.00
C LEU A 495 4.61 21.72 30.58
N SER A 496 3.52 22.44 30.36
CA SER A 496 2.17 22.00 30.76
C SER A 496 1.74 20.74 29.99
N ALA A 497 1.93 20.72 28.68
CA ALA A 497 1.66 19.53 27.87
C ALA A 497 2.54 18.34 28.30
N PHE A 498 3.81 18.60 28.57
CA PHE A 498 4.75 17.58 29.03
C PHE A 498 4.39 17.03 30.42
N ALA A 499 3.99 17.88 31.34
CA ALA A 499 3.48 17.45 32.65
C ALA A 499 2.25 16.53 32.54
N LEU A 500 1.32 16.86 31.60
CA LEU A 500 0.17 16.00 31.29
C LEU A 500 0.62 14.65 30.72
N LEU A 501 1.57 14.63 29.80
CA LEU A 501 2.13 13.40 29.23
C LEU A 501 2.76 12.52 30.31
N LEU A 502 3.61 13.09 31.18
CA LEU A 502 4.23 12.38 32.28
C LEU A 502 3.20 11.80 33.25
N TRP A 503 2.17 12.58 33.58
CA TRP A 503 1.08 12.13 34.46
C TRP A 503 0.29 10.96 33.85
N GLN A 504 -0.06 11.03 32.55
CA GLN A 504 -0.74 9.96 31.86
C GLN A 504 0.15 8.71 31.73
N THR A 505 1.43 8.90 31.40
CA THR A 505 2.41 7.80 31.32
C THR A 505 2.61 7.12 32.68
N TYR A 506 2.63 7.89 33.75
CA TYR A 506 2.72 7.35 35.12
C TYR A 506 1.50 6.48 35.45
N LYS A 507 0.28 6.95 35.09
CA LYS A 507 -0.95 6.15 35.25
C LYS A 507 -0.96 4.91 34.35
N LEU A 508 -0.44 5.02 33.13
CA LEU A 508 -0.35 3.91 32.19
C LEU A 508 0.54 2.77 32.75
N LEU A 509 1.62 3.09 33.45
CA LEU A 509 2.50 2.13 34.11
C LEU A 509 1.83 1.39 35.28
N ASP A 510 0.77 1.97 35.88
CA ASP A 510 -0.05 1.32 36.92
C ASP A 510 -1.22 0.51 36.33
N ALA A 511 -1.47 0.56 35.02
CA ALA A 511 -2.54 -0.20 34.38
C ALA A 511 -2.30 -1.71 34.50
N GLU A 512 -3.35 -2.48 34.79
CA GLU A 512 -3.28 -3.95 34.98
C GLU A 512 -2.64 -4.66 33.78
N ALA A 513 -2.90 -4.18 32.56
CA ALA A 513 -2.39 -4.75 31.33
C ALA A 513 -0.85 -4.64 31.18
N ILE A 514 -0.23 -3.56 31.73
CA ILE A 514 1.23 -3.36 31.66
C ILE A 514 1.91 -3.92 32.90
N ASN A 515 1.27 -3.78 34.07
CA ASN A 515 1.72 -4.26 35.38
C ASN A 515 3.24 -4.14 35.58
N PHE A 516 3.74 -2.90 35.49
CA PHE A 516 5.16 -2.64 35.61
C PHE A 516 5.69 -3.00 37.01
N LYS A 517 6.35 -4.14 37.11
CA LYS A 517 6.76 -4.75 38.41
C LYS A 517 7.72 -3.86 39.18
N ASN A 518 8.53 -3.05 38.53
CA ASN A 518 9.57 -2.27 39.19
C ASN A 518 9.15 -0.84 39.52
N LYS A 519 8.20 -0.68 40.43
CA LYS A 519 7.71 0.63 40.91
C LYS A 519 8.82 1.57 41.41
N LYS A 520 9.94 1.00 41.91
CA LYS A 520 11.11 1.78 42.35
C LYS A 520 11.74 2.54 41.20
N VAL A 521 12.00 1.86 40.08
CA VAL A 521 12.59 2.49 38.87
C VAL A 521 11.67 3.58 38.32
N ARG A 522 10.37 3.31 38.22
CA ARG A 522 9.37 4.28 37.76
C ARG A 522 9.42 5.59 38.55
N ASP A 523 9.35 5.47 39.88
CA ASP A 523 9.36 6.64 40.78
C ASP A 523 10.68 7.41 40.64
N LEU A 524 11.84 6.71 40.61
CA LEU A 524 13.15 7.35 40.48
C LEU A 524 13.34 8.08 39.14
N VAL A 525 12.88 7.48 38.04
CA VAL A 525 12.90 8.12 36.71
C VAL A 525 12.06 9.39 36.72
N LEU A 526 10.85 9.34 37.31
CA LEU A 526 9.99 10.51 37.41
C LEU A 526 10.67 11.65 38.22
N TYR A 527 11.28 11.33 39.38
CA TYR A 527 12.00 12.32 40.16
C TYR A 527 13.20 12.93 39.40
N GLY A 528 13.92 12.09 38.61
CA GLY A 528 15.02 12.57 37.77
C GLY A 528 14.56 13.50 36.67
N VAL A 529 13.43 13.17 35.99
CA VAL A 529 12.83 14.03 34.97
C VAL A 529 12.37 15.37 35.55
N VAL A 530 11.71 15.35 36.72
CA VAL A 530 11.30 16.59 37.41
C VAL A 530 12.51 17.44 37.78
N LEU A 531 13.58 16.82 38.32
CA LEU A 531 14.81 17.55 38.64
C LEU A 531 15.41 18.23 37.38
N TRP A 532 15.40 17.52 36.26
CA TRP A 532 15.91 18.04 34.98
C TRP A 532 15.11 19.27 34.53
N VAL A 533 13.78 19.20 34.54
CA VAL A 533 12.91 20.33 34.16
C VAL A 533 13.08 21.49 35.09
N VAL A 534 13.09 21.28 36.41
CA VAL A 534 13.27 22.34 37.41
C VAL A 534 14.65 22.99 37.29
N SER A 535 15.69 22.20 36.94
CA SER A 535 17.02 22.74 36.65
C SER A 535 17.01 23.64 35.40
N SER A 536 16.29 23.24 34.36
CA SER A 536 16.11 24.07 33.16
C SER A 536 15.34 25.37 33.46
N GLU A 537 14.32 25.31 34.35
CA GLU A 537 13.60 26.52 34.78
C GLU A 537 14.49 27.48 35.59
N TRP A 538 15.36 26.94 36.46
CA TRP A 538 16.34 27.74 37.16
C TRP A 538 17.23 28.51 36.18
N LEU A 539 17.80 27.83 35.20
CA LEU A 539 18.63 28.47 34.16
C LEU A 539 17.86 29.51 33.34
N HIS A 540 16.60 29.20 33.03
CA HIS A 540 15.73 30.13 32.29
C HIS A 540 15.55 31.47 33.04
N TRP A 541 15.18 31.43 34.32
CA TRP A 541 14.93 32.63 35.12
C TRP A 541 16.20 33.39 35.45
N THR A 542 17.31 32.71 35.74
CA THR A 542 18.59 33.36 36.01
C THR A 542 19.11 34.16 34.81
N GLU A 543 18.94 33.67 33.60
CA GLU A 543 19.31 34.41 32.40
C GLU A 543 18.33 35.56 32.10
N LEU A 544 17.01 35.37 32.27
CA LEU A 544 16.04 36.45 32.11
C LEU A 544 16.29 37.61 33.07
N LEU A 545 16.73 37.34 34.29
CA LEU A 545 17.02 38.34 35.32
C LEU A 545 18.44 38.92 35.18
N GLY A 546 19.22 38.51 34.18
CA GLY A 546 20.61 38.97 33.99
C GLY A 546 21.60 38.47 35.04
N ALA A 547 21.21 37.51 35.89
CA ALA A 547 22.03 36.97 36.98
C ALA A 547 23.01 35.86 36.51
N THR A 548 23.69 36.08 35.40
CA THR A 548 24.52 35.09 34.72
C THR A 548 25.81 34.71 35.46
N SER A 549 26.27 35.51 36.40
CA SER A 549 27.53 35.24 37.16
C SER A 549 27.40 34.12 38.19
N ASN A 550 26.20 33.89 38.75
CA ASN A 550 25.98 32.98 39.88
C ASN A 550 25.05 31.80 39.63
N TYR A 551 24.66 31.52 38.37
CA TYR A 551 23.68 30.47 38.04
C TYR A 551 24.12 29.06 38.49
N LYS A 552 25.45 28.79 38.46
CA LYS A 552 26.02 27.48 38.85
C LYS A 552 25.75 27.16 40.32
N LEU A 553 25.94 28.17 41.18
CA LEU A 553 25.68 28.06 42.61
C LEU A 553 24.22 27.85 42.93
N GLY A 554 23.35 28.66 42.31
CA GLY A 554 21.92 28.52 42.48
C GLY A 554 21.44 27.14 42.05
N LEU A 555 22.01 26.57 41.02
CA LEU A 555 21.73 25.20 40.59
C LEU A 555 22.10 24.17 41.67
N SER A 556 23.25 24.33 42.32
CA SER A 556 23.67 23.44 43.40
C SER A 556 22.77 23.56 44.63
N ILE A 557 22.38 24.79 45.02
CA ILE A 557 21.41 25.00 46.08
C ILE A 557 20.04 24.35 45.73
N LEU A 558 19.59 24.52 44.50
CA LEU A 558 18.35 23.89 44.00
C LEU A 558 18.41 22.38 44.14
N TRP A 559 19.53 21.71 43.71
CA TRP A 559 19.66 20.28 43.79
C TRP A 559 19.66 19.73 45.22
N VAL A 560 20.36 20.45 46.16
CA VAL A 560 20.31 20.07 47.58
C VAL A 560 18.91 20.27 48.14
N SER A 561 18.26 21.40 47.86
CA SER A 561 16.87 21.65 48.31
C SER A 561 15.90 20.59 47.78
N TYR A 562 16.04 20.19 46.51
CA TYR A 562 15.25 19.13 45.92
C TYR A 562 15.58 17.74 46.57
N GLY A 563 16.84 17.48 46.85
CA GLY A 563 17.26 16.30 47.62
C GLY A 563 16.62 16.24 49.00
N VAL A 564 16.60 17.37 49.76
CA VAL A 564 15.90 17.44 51.04
C VAL A 564 14.41 17.20 50.89
N PHE A 565 13.76 17.78 49.88
CA PHE A 565 12.36 17.51 49.54
C PHE A 565 12.09 16.01 49.29
N MET A 566 12.95 15.35 48.49
CA MET A 566 12.85 13.90 48.25
C MET A 566 13.03 13.11 49.52
N LEU A 567 13.98 13.50 50.41
CA LEU A 567 14.22 12.84 51.68
C LEU A 567 12.96 12.86 52.57
N VAL A 568 12.38 14.05 52.75
CA VAL A 568 11.12 14.24 53.52
C VAL A 568 10.01 13.34 52.96
N LYS A 569 9.86 13.34 51.65
CA LYS A 569 8.84 12.54 50.98
C LYS A 569 9.11 11.01 51.13
N GLY A 570 10.36 10.59 51.00
CA GLY A 570 10.82 9.21 51.24
C GLY A 570 10.59 8.74 52.66
N ILE A 571 10.75 9.60 53.65
CA ILE A 571 10.45 9.36 55.07
C ILE A 571 8.92 9.25 55.23
N HIS A 572 8.16 10.20 54.72
CA HIS A 572 6.68 10.21 54.91
C HIS A 572 6.00 9.00 54.25
N GLN A 573 6.49 8.57 53.08
CA GLN A 573 5.97 7.41 52.33
C GLN A 573 6.59 6.08 52.76
N SER A 574 7.54 6.06 53.69
CA SER A 574 8.29 4.88 54.13
C SER A 574 8.99 4.12 53.01
N LYS A 575 9.50 4.85 51.98
CA LYS A 575 10.16 4.30 50.80
C LYS A 575 11.70 4.45 50.91
N SER A 576 12.40 3.39 51.29
CA SER A 576 13.87 3.42 51.46
C SER A 576 14.64 3.82 50.19
N TYR A 577 14.22 3.38 49.01
CA TYR A 577 14.88 3.73 47.73
C TYR A 577 14.86 5.24 47.44
N ILE A 578 13.79 5.98 47.83
CA ILE A 578 13.73 7.44 47.64
C ILE A 578 14.71 8.11 48.60
N ARG A 579 14.81 7.63 49.84
CA ARG A 579 15.77 8.15 50.81
C ARG A 579 17.23 7.98 50.35
N ILE A 580 17.56 6.77 49.85
CA ILE A 580 18.90 6.51 49.30
C ILE A 580 19.20 7.42 48.14
N ALA A 581 18.27 7.52 47.16
CA ALA A 581 18.45 8.41 45.98
C ALA A 581 18.62 9.88 46.38
N SER A 582 17.87 10.39 47.41
CA SER A 582 18.00 11.73 47.91
C SER A 582 19.37 12.00 48.53
N ILE A 583 19.85 11.09 49.37
CA ILE A 583 21.18 11.18 50.01
C ILE A 583 22.26 11.17 48.92
N SER A 584 22.15 10.26 47.94
CA SER A 584 23.07 10.18 46.80
C SER A 584 23.10 11.48 45.98
N LEU A 585 21.94 12.11 45.71
CA LEU A 585 21.86 13.41 45.04
C LEU A 585 22.54 14.53 45.83
N ILE A 586 22.29 14.60 47.15
CA ILE A 586 22.92 15.60 48.03
C ILE A 586 24.44 15.41 48.03
N LEU A 587 24.91 14.15 48.17
CA LEU A 587 26.36 13.85 48.16
C LEU A 587 27.00 14.23 46.82
N PHE A 588 26.36 13.87 45.70
CA PHE A 588 26.83 14.24 44.37
C PHE A 588 26.90 15.75 44.21
N THR A 589 25.90 16.46 44.68
CA THR A 589 25.90 17.95 44.64
C THR A 589 26.99 18.57 45.49
N LEU A 590 27.29 18.00 46.66
CA LEU A 590 28.42 18.42 47.50
C LEU A 590 29.76 18.25 46.79
N VAL A 591 29.98 17.09 46.15
CA VAL A 591 31.18 16.83 45.36
C VAL A 591 31.34 17.83 44.21
N LYS A 592 30.24 18.04 43.45
CA LYS A 592 30.19 19.06 42.38
C LYS A 592 30.55 20.43 42.89
N LEU A 593 29.99 20.82 44.02
CA LEU A 593 30.21 22.13 44.60
C LEU A 593 31.67 22.33 45.00
N PHE A 594 32.28 21.37 45.71
CA PHE A 594 33.67 21.46 46.14
C PHE A 594 34.65 21.52 44.98
N PHE A 595 34.50 20.65 43.97
CA PHE A 595 35.45 20.52 42.88
C PHE A 595 35.22 21.50 41.74
N TYR A 596 33.98 21.97 41.52
CA TYR A 596 33.63 22.74 40.35
C TYR A 596 33.16 24.16 40.69
N ASP A 597 32.20 24.32 41.60
CA ASP A 597 31.58 25.65 41.83
C ASP A 597 32.43 26.57 42.69
N ILE A 598 33.08 26.07 43.75
CA ILE A 598 33.89 26.89 44.70
C ILE A 598 35.13 27.47 44.01
N ALA A 599 35.73 26.80 43.06
CA ALA A 599 36.96 27.22 42.40
C ALA A 599 36.87 28.62 41.76
N HIS A 600 35.69 29.01 41.31
CA HIS A 600 35.43 30.24 40.54
C HIS A 600 34.75 31.37 41.35
N LEU A 601 34.59 31.23 42.69
CA LEU A 601 33.85 32.19 43.51
C LEU A 601 34.72 33.20 44.23
N SER A 602 34.15 34.39 44.47
CA SER A 602 34.70 35.36 45.45
C SER A 602 34.63 34.78 46.86
N THR A 603 35.53 35.23 47.75
CA THR A 603 35.62 34.74 49.14
C THR A 603 34.29 34.89 49.90
N ILE A 604 33.55 35.98 49.69
CA ILE A 604 32.26 36.25 50.34
C ILE A 604 31.21 35.26 49.85
N SER A 605 31.11 35.01 48.54
CA SER A 605 30.17 34.06 47.97
C SER A 605 30.45 32.61 48.43
N ARG A 606 31.72 32.24 48.63
CA ARG A 606 32.10 30.93 49.22
C ARG A 606 31.53 30.76 50.62
N VAL A 607 31.67 31.75 51.47
CA VAL A 607 31.17 31.71 52.86
C VAL A 607 29.64 31.56 52.86
N VAL A 608 28.93 32.37 52.09
CA VAL A 608 27.44 32.35 52.04
C VAL A 608 26.94 30.98 51.62
N VAL A 609 27.55 30.38 50.59
CA VAL A 609 27.14 29.07 50.05
C VAL A 609 27.42 27.98 51.07
N LEU A 610 28.57 27.98 51.71
CA LEU A 610 28.90 26.98 52.71
C LEU A 610 27.95 27.06 53.93
N VAL A 611 27.56 28.27 54.35
CA VAL A 611 26.58 28.47 55.44
C VAL A 611 25.18 27.92 55.04
N VAL A 612 24.68 28.28 53.85
CA VAL A 612 23.38 27.78 53.37
C VAL A 612 23.37 26.26 53.25
N LEU A 613 24.41 25.68 52.71
CA LEU A 613 24.56 24.22 52.61
C LEU A 613 24.66 23.56 53.96
N GLY A 614 25.44 24.15 54.87
CA GLY A 614 25.54 23.63 56.25
C GLY A 614 24.18 23.61 56.93
N VAL A 615 23.36 24.64 56.78
CA VAL A 615 21.98 24.66 57.30
C VAL A 615 21.11 23.58 56.64
N LEU A 616 21.16 23.44 55.30
CA LEU A 616 20.39 22.42 54.60
C LEU A 616 20.79 20.98 55.01
N LEU A 617 22.10 20.71 55.20
CA LEU A 617 22.60 19.44 55.70
C LEU A 617 22.20 19.18 57.15
N MET A 618 22.21 20.18 58.02
CA MET A 618 21.69 20.07 59.39
C MET A 618 20.20 19.72 59.42
N ILE A 619 19.38 20.35 58.57
CA ILE A 619 17.97 20.04 58.39
C ILE A 619 17.81 18.61 57.92
N ALA A 620 18.53 18.18 56.92
CA ALA A 620 18.47 16.80 56.41
C ALA A 620 18.88 15.79 57.45
N SER A 621 19.97 16.01 58.21
CA SER A 621 20.44 15.18 59.28
C SER A 621 19.42 15.09 60.45
N PHE A 622 18.90 16.23 60.88
CA PHE A 622 17.87 16.30 61.91
C PHE A 622 16.62 15.50 61.54
N LEU A 623 16.13 15.68 60.33
CA LEU A 623 14.98 14.96 59.81
C LEU A 623 15.25 13.46 59.75
N TYR A 624 16.43 13.03 59.30
CA TYR A 624 16.82 11.65 59.23
C TYR A 624 16.82 11.03 60.66
N VAL A 625 17.51 11.64 61.62
CA VAL A 625 17.62 11.15 63.00
C VAL A 625 16.26 11.15 63.72
N LYS A 626 15.46 12.23 63.59
CA LYS A 626 14.14 12.36 64.24
C LYS A 626 13.18 11.25 63.78
N TYR A 627 13.28 10.81 62.55
CA TYR A 627 12.40 9.80 61.98
C TYR A 627 13.03 8.40 61.86
N ASP A 628 14.29 8.23 62.31
CA ASP A 628 15.04 6.96 62.28
C ASP A 628 14.28 5.83 63.04
N LYS A 629 13.65 6.14 64.19
CA LYS A 629 12.82 5.16 64.93
C LYS A 629 11.57 4.67 64.17
N LYS A 630 11.03 5.48 63.24
CA LYS A 630 9.95 5.06 62.36
C LYS A 630 10.49 4.23 61.18
N ILE A 631 11.77 4.39 60.83
CA ILE A 631 12.44 3.71 59.72
C ILE A 631 12.74 2.26 60.11
N GLY A 632 13.24 2.02 61.35
CA GLY A 632 13.62 0.67 61.81
C GLY A 632 12.47 -0.29 62.04
N ASN A 633 11.24 0.21 62.24
CA ASN A 633 10.05 -0.63 62.49
C ASN A 633 9.32 -1.07 61.21
N ASN A 634 9.58 -0.45 60.07
CA ASN A 634 8.91 -0.77 58.79
C ASN A 634 9.77 -1.55 57.77
N ASP A 635 11.06 -1.76 58.07
CA ASP A 635 11.95 -2.56 57.23
C ASP A 635 12.12 -4.01 57.78
N LYS A 636 11.39 -4.37 58.85
CA LYS A 636 11.16 -5.76 59.32
C LYS A 636 9.77 -6.21 58.83
#